data_a82441a97f7bb99ee9230b91d26e2b2f
#
_entry.id   a82441a97f7bb99ee9230b91d26e2b2f
#
_cell.length_a   1.000
_cell.length_b   1.000
_cell.length_c   1.000
_cell.angle_alpha   90.00
_cell.angle_beta   90.00
_cell.angle_gamma   90.00
#
_symmetry.space_group_name_H-M   'P 1'
#
loop_
_entity.id
_entity.type
_entity.pdbx_description
1 polymer ?
#
loop_
_entity_poly.entity_id
_entity_poly.type
_entity_poly.pdbx_seq_one_letter_code
_entity_poly.pdbx_strand_id
1 'polypeptide(L)'
;MSRLLVCAVSAALVVGCAGHETAVPKNPAPGLTSGIDLQWVDKSVRPQDDVYQYLNGKWLTSFQIPADKGVYGSFTAIDDAIQAELRGIIESLPQSGGDADTQKVVDLYASFMDEQRLETLGLQPLQADFAAIDAMKDAGAIPAVMAHLTKTGAGGPFGLGVGVDAKNSSQYAVTISQSGLGLPDRDYYLKDDAKLKAARVKYVAHVEKMLTMAGDSQAGKNAAAILALETSIAQVQWTRVENRDPIKTYNKKSFGELPQVMPGYDWRSYLHGTGIDGRVDALIVTQPSYFAGLSKILAATPLPVWKAYFKWRVLSAAAPYLSKPFVDERFAFSGTVLRDVPENQPRWKRAINLIDFGLGEALGKRYVEKYFPPESKARMQVLVRNVLEAYRRDIELLDWMSADTKVGAQQKLAKVSPKIGYPDRWRDYSALRIERGDLHGNVVRAAEFEYWRNVDKLGKPVDRGEWSMTPQTVNAYYNPTKNEIVFPAAILQPPFFDAQADDAVNYGGIGGVIGHELSHGFDDRGSQYDADGNLHDWFTKEDHEKFAAKTKALVDQYNAYEPVPDYHVNGALTLGENIGDNSGLAIAYRAYHLSLGLHDAPVIDGFSGDQRLYLGWAQVWRGKAREAEKIQRIKTDPHSPPEVRGLAPLRNQAGFYKAFGLKPGDKMYLPPEQRVNIW
;
A
#
# COMPACT_ATOMS: atom_id res chain seq x y z
N MET A 1 30.71 42.30 61.25
CA MET A 1 30.01 43.60 61.29
C MET A 1 28.73 43.43 60.49
N SER A 2 27.65 43.11 61.13
CA SER A 2 26.47 43.96 61.36
C SER A 2 25.80 44.43 60.04
N ARG A 3 24.55 44.14 59.73
CA ARG A 3 23.33 44.33 60.53
C ARG A 3 22.18 43.50 59.95
N LEU A 4 21.41 42.88 60.85
CA LEU A 4 20.02 42.42 60.60
C LEU A 4 19.09 43.61 60.33
N LEU A 5 18.07 43.40 59.49
CA LEU A 5 16.81 44.14 59.63
C LEU A 5 15.64 43.14 59.38
N VAL A 6 14.87 43.01 60.44
CA VAL A 6 13.59 42.33 60.53
C VAL A 6 12.51 43.29 60.01
N CYS A 7 11.61 42.80 59.13
CA CYS A 7 10.33 43.47 58.90
C CYS A 7 9.21 42.45 58.85
N ALA A 8 8.19 42.80 59.60
CA ALA A 8 7.08 41.99 60.01
C ALA A 8 6.08 41.63 58.95
N VAL A 9 5.49 40.43 59.07
CA VAL A 9 4.38 39.90 58.26
C VAL A 9 3.08 40.52 58.83
N SER A 10 2.31 41.16 57.97
CA SER A 10 0.91 41.49 58.18
C SER A 10 0.05 40.61 57.24
N ALA A 11 -0.66 39.67 57.86
CA ALA A 11 -1.66 38.86 57.16
C ALA A 11 -2.93 39.68 56.93
N ALA A 12 -3.33 39.88 55.71
CA ALA A 12 -4.64 40.35 55.34
C ALA A 12 -5.42 39.19 54.71
N LEU A 13 -6.45 38.72 55.41
CA LEU A 13 -7.47 37.81 54.84
C LEU A 13 -8.30 38.58 53.82
N VAL A 14 -8.22 38.18 52.54
CA VAL A 14 -9.19 38.60 51.52
C VAL A 14 -10.09 37.40 51.24
N VAL A 15 -11.35 37.54 51.69
CA VAL A 15 -12.45 36.66 51.30
C VAL A 15 -12.78 36.98 49.85
N GLY A 16 -12.35 36.14 48.90
CA GLY A 16 -12.71 36.25 47.49
C GLY A 16 -14.02 35.52 47.23
N CYS A 17 -15.05 36.27 46.85
CA CYS A 17 -16.25 35.72 46.24
C CYS A 17 -15.90 34.96 44.98
N ALA A 18 -16.23 33.66 44.91
CA ALA A 18 -16.18 32.88 43.69
C ALA A 18 -17.26 33.43 42.70
N GLY A 19 -16.81 34.26 41.79
CA GLY A 19 -17.61 34.59 40.60
C GLY A 19 -17.60 33.37 39.66
N HIS A 20 -18.76 32.81 39.39
CA HIS A 20 -18.95 31.92 38.27
C HIS A 20 -18.70 32.73 36.97
N GLU A 21 -17.52 32.62 36.38
CA GLU A 21 -17.32 33.01 35.00
C GLU A 21 -18.11 32.04 34.13
N THR A 22 -19.25 32.51 33.64
CA THR A 22 -19.94 31.89 32.52
C THR A 22 -18.98 31.95 31.33
N ALA A 23 -18.44 30.78 30.94
CA ALA A 23 -17.59 30.67 29.74
C ALA A 23 -18.38 31.19 28.52
N VAL A 24 -17.95 32.34 28.01
CA VAL A 24 -18.43 32.88 26.73
C VAL A 24 -18.02 31.87 25.66
N PRO A 25 -18.95 31.38 24.80
CA PRO A 25 -18.57 30.52 23.70
C PRO A 25 -17.49 31.25 22.89
N LYS A 26 -16.32 30.67 22.75
CA LYS A 26 -15.31 31.17 21.81
C LYS A 26 -15.93 31.09 20.42
N ASN A 27 -16.26 32.23 19.82
CA ASN A 27 -16.56 32.29 18.39
C ASN A 27 -15.39 31.59 17.66
N PRO A 28 -15.69 30.78 16.61
CA PRO A 28 -14.64 30.19 15.80
C PRO A 28 -13.69 31.30 15.36
N ALA A 29 -12.40 31.01 15.32
CA ALA A 29 -11.42 31.95 14.79
C ALA A 29 -11.88 32.41 13.40
N PRO A 30 -11.89 33.73 13.11
CA PRO A 30 -12.37 34.23 11.83
C PRO A 30 -11.58 33.54 10.70
N GLY A 31 -12.27 32.76 9.85
CA GLY A 31 -11.68 32.16 8.65
C GLY A 31 -11.62 30.64 8.57
N LEU A 32 -12.04 29.86 9.59
CA LEU A 32 -12.13 28.41 9.44
C LEU A 32 -13.22 28.02 8.43
N THR A 33 -12.87 27.17 7.46
CA THR A 33 -13.78 26.58 6.48
C THR A 33 -14.30 25.23 6.98
N SER A 34 -15.41 24.74 6.39
CA SER A 34 -15.90 23.38 6.66
C SER A 34 -14.96 22.30 6.12
N GLY A 35 -14.06 22.63 5.19
CA GLY A 35 -13.24 21.67 4.46
C GLY A 35 -14.04 20.77 3.51
N ILE A 36 -15.36 20.99 3.39
CA ILE A 36 -16.23 20.22 2.50
C ILE A 36 -16.32 20.90 1.14
N ASP A 37 -16.12 20.13 0.08
CA ASP A 37 -16.15 20.59 -1.30
C ASP A 37 -17.61 20.71 -1.82
N LEU A 38 -18.28 21.78 -1.39
CA LEU A 38 -19.72 22.01 -1.57
C LEU A 38 -20.17 22.05 -3.02
N GLN A 39 -19.29 22.39 -3.96
CA GLN A 39 -19.61 22.46 -5.39
C GLN A 39 -20.07 21.11 -5.97
N TRP A 40 -19.62 20.00 -5.36
CA TRP A 40 -19.91 18.65 -5.84
C TRP A 40 -21.11 18.00 -5.16
N VAL A 41 -21.70 18.66 -4.17
CA VAL A 41 -22.88 18.16 -3.45
C VAL A 41 -24.09 18.10 -4.39
N ASP A 42 -24.68 16.91 -4.49
CA ASP A 42 -25.93 16.66 -5.21
C ASP A 42 -27.11 16.67 -4.22
N LYS A 43 -27.78 17.81 -4.12
CA LYS A 43 -28.92 18.00 -3.22
C LYS A 43 -30.19 17.24 -3.65
N SER A 44 -30.18 16.60 -4.83
CA SER A 44 -31.30 15.73 -5.25
C SER A 44 -31.26 14.36 -4.57
N VAL A 45 -30.10 13.97 -4.01
CA VAL A 45 -29.89 12.74 -3.25
C VAL A 45 -29.94 13.05 -1.76
N ARG A 46 -30.63 12.21 -0.97
CA ARG A 46 -30.65 12.34 0.48
C ARG A 46 -29.42 11.63 1.08
N PRO A 47 -28.68 12.24 2.02
CA PRO A 47 -27.53 11.56 2.66
C PRO A 47 -27.93 10.29 3.42
N GLN A 48 -29.20 10.17 3.85
CA GLN A 48 -29.75 8.97 4.47
C GLN A 48 -29.91 7.80 3.49
N ASP A 49 -30.02 8.10 2.19
CA ASP A 49 -30.16 7.08 1.13
C ASP A 49 -28.82 6.72 0.49
N ASP A 50 -27.97 7.72 0.25
CA ASP A 50 -26.63 7.54 -0.29
C ASP A 50 -25.75 8.78 0.00
N VAL A 51 -25.00 8.75 1.08
CA VAL A 51 -24.13 9.88 1.48
C VAL A 51 -22.98 10.08 0.50
N TYR A 52 -22.50 9.04 -0.17
CA TYR A 52 -21.42 9.15 -1.14
C TYR A 52 -21.88 9.87 -2.41
N GLN A 53 -23.06 9.50 -2.93
CA GLN A 53 -23.69 10.21 -4.04
C GLN A 53 -24.14 11.63 -3.64
N TYR A 54 -24.69 11.81 -2.43
CA TYR A 54 -25.01 13.13 -1.92
C TYR A 54 -23.82 14.07 -2.00
N LEU A 55 -22.67 13.64 -1.49
CA LEU A 55 -21.47 14.49 -1.40
C LEU A 55 -20.73 14.65 -2.72
N ASN A 56 -20.66 13.59 -3.52
CA ASN A 56 -19.79 13.52 -4.70
C ASN A 56 -20.56 13.45 -6.03
N GLY A 57 -21.91 13.45 -6.01
CA GLY A 57 -22.76 13.09 -7.16
C GLY A 57 -22.55 13.94 -8.40
N LYS A 58 -22.41 15.26 -8.24
CA LYS A 58 -22.12 16.15 -9.37
C LYS A 58 -20.77 15.85 -10.00
N TRP A 59 -19.74 15.59 -9.17
CA TRP A 59 -18.42 15.20 -9.66
C TRP A 59 -18.48 13.85 -10.36
N LEU A 60 -19.11 12.84 -9.75
CA LEU A 60 -19.25 11.50 -10.33
C LEU A 60 -19.94 11.53 -11.71
N THR A 61 -20.91 12.44 -11.90
CA THR A 61 -21.65 12.58 -13.14
C THR A 61 -20.85 13.35 -14.20
N SER A 62 -20.22 14.46 -13.84
CA SER A 62 -19.60 15.39 -14.78
C SER A 62 -18.12 15.08 -15.09
N PHE A 63 -17.39 14.51 -14.14
CA PHE A 63 -15.94 14.28 -14.28
C PHE A 63 -15.65 13.15 -15.27
N GLN A 64 -14.73 13.42 -16.20
CA GLN A 64 -14.20 12.42 -17.13
C GLN A 64 -12.81 11.96 -16.66
N ILE A 65 -12.62 10.65 -16.54
CA ILE A 65 -11.30 10.07 -16.18
C ILE A 65 -10.30 10.44 -17.29
N PRO A 66 -9.16 11.05 -16.95
CA PRO A 66 -8.13 11.37 -17.95
C PRO A 66 -7.72 10.14 -18.75
N ALA A 67 -7.32 10.34 -20.01
CA ALA A 67 -7.02 9.25 -20.93
C ALA A 67 -5.86 8.35 -20.48
N ASP A 68 -4.94 8.91 -19.68
CA ASP A 68 -3.77 8.21 -19.13
C ASP A 68 -4.03 7.52 -17.78
N LYS A 69 -5.28 7.47 -17.31
CA LYS A 69 -5.66 6.95 -15.99
C LYS A 69 -6.70 5.85 -16.07
N GLY A 70 -6.54 4.79 -15.27
CA GLY A 70 -7.57 3.76 -15.04
C GLY A 70 -8.53 4.12 -13.91
N VAL A 71 -8.05 4.89 -12.94
CA VAL A 71 -8.81 5.42 -11.80
C VAL A 71 -8.44 6.88 -11.58
N TYR A 72 -9.43 7.66 -11.15
CA TYR A 72 -9.20 9.05 -10.71
C TYR A 72 -10.05 9.37 -9.49
N GLY A 73 -9.47 10.12 -8.57
CA GLY A 73 -10.14 10.53 -7.33
C GLY A 73 -9.19 11.31 -6.43
N SER A 74 -9.51 11.44 -5.15
CA SER A 74 -8.74 12.25 -4.20
C SER A 74 -7.25 11.88 -4.17
N PHE A 75 -6.92 10.60 -4.05
CA PHE A 75 -5.52 10.13 -4.07
C PHE A 75 -4.81 10.48 -5.38
N THR A 76 -5.46 10.23 -6.52
CA THR A 76 -4.84 10.48 -7.85
C THR A 76 -4.66 11.96 -8.12
N ALA A 77 -5.58 12.81 -7.64
CA ALA A 77 -5.48 14.26 -7.80
C ALA A 77 -4.27 14.82 -7.03
N ILE A 78 -4.05 14.34 -5.82
CA ILE A 78 -2.87 14.71 -5.02
C ILE A 78 -1.59 14.17 -5.68
N ASP A 79 -1.59 12.89 -6.11
CA ASP A 79 -0.45 12.30 -6.81
C ASP A 79 -0.07 13.11 -8.07
N ASP A 80 -1.05 13.51 -8.88
CA ASP A 80 -0.80 14.34 -10.07
C ASP A 80 -0.18 15.71 -9.71
N ALA A 81 -0.60 16.33 -8.61
CA ALA A 81 -0.01 17.58 -8.12
C ALA A 81 1.45 17.36 -7.67
N ILE A 82 1.69 16.31 -6.89
CA ILE A 82 3.03 15.94 -6.42
C ILE A 82 3.96 15.61 -7.60
N GLN A 83 3.48 14.87 -8.59
CA GLN A 83 4.25 14.57 -9.80
C GLN A 83 4.69 15.87 -10.51
N ALA A 84 3.83 16.89 -10.58
CA ALA A 84 4.17 18.18 -11.14
C ALA A 84 5.21 18.94 -10.29
N GLU A 85 5.08 18.86 -8.97
CA GLU A 85 6.04 19.45 -8.01
C GLU A 85 7.40 18.78 -8.10
N LEU A 86 7.45 17.43 -8.15
CA LEU A 86 8.67 16.65 -8.31
C LEU A 86 9.35 16.96 -9.65
N ARG A 87 8.56 17.09 -10.73
CA ARG A 87 9.07 17.56 -12.02
C ARG A 87 9.73 18.92 -11.90
N GLY A 88 9.05 19.88 -11.26
CA GLY A 88 9.61 21.23 -11.04
C GLY A 88 10.89 21.21 -10.20
N ILE A 89 10.99 20.31 -9.20
CA ILE A 89 12.25 20.08 -8.47
C ILE A 89 13.33 19.60 -9.43
N ILE A 90 13.12 18.48 -10.13
CA ILE A 90 14.13 17.85 -11.00
C ILE A 90 14.62 18.82 -12.09
N GLU A 91 13.69 19.53 -12.75
CA GLU A 91 14.03 20.48 -13.83
C GLU A 91 14.77 21.72 -13.30
N SER A 92 14.66 22.04 -12.01
CA SER A 92 15.40 23.13 -11.37
C SER A 92 16.80 22.73 -10.86
N LEU A 93 17.12 21.42 -10.82
CA LEU A 93 18.41 20.94 -10.36
C LEU A 93 19.53 21.29 -11.36
N PRO A 94 20.74 21.59 -10.89
CA PRO A 94 21.88 21.85 -11.76
C PRO A 94 22.21 20.61 -12.60
N GLN A 95 22.44 20.79 -13.91
CA GLN A 95 22.74 19.68 -14.82
C GLN A 95 24.14 19.08 -14.57
N SER A 96 24.99 19.74 -13.81
CA SER A 96 26.32 19.28 -13.36
C SER A 96 26.74 20.06 -12.12
N GLY A 97 27.58 19.45 -11.28
CA GLY A 97 28.14 20.12 -10.11
C GLY A 97 27.27 20.20 -8.87
N GLY A 98 26.17 19.46 -8.82
CA GLY A 98 25.37 19.21 -7.60
C GLY A 98 26.05 18.22 -6.65
N ASP A 99 25.42 17.96 -5.50
CA ASP A 99 25.82 16.82 -4.68
C ASP A 99 25.60 15.49 -5.45
N ALA A 100 26.25 14.41 -4.98
CA ALA A 100 26.28 13.14 -5.70
C ALA A 100 24.88 12.55 -5.97
N ASP A 101 23.94 12.69 -5.04
CA ASP A 101 22.60 12.13 -5.20
C ASP A 101 21.74 13.00 -6.14
N THR A 102 21.91 14.33 -6.09
CA THR A 102 21.34 15.25 -7.06
C THR A 102 21.79 14.91 -8.49
N GLN A 103 23.08 14.65 -8.70
CA GLN A 103 23.60 14.28 -10.01
C GLN A 103 23.00 12.96 -10.52
N LYS A 104 22.86 11.95 -9.64
CA LYS A 104 22.22 10.66 -10.00
C LYS A 104 20.77 10.85 -10.44
N VAL A 105 19.99 11.68 -9.73
CA VAL A 105 18.61 12.00 -10.10
C VAL A 105 18.54 12.63 -11.49
N VAL A 106 19.37 13.62 -11.75
CA VAL A 106 19.44 14.32 -13.05
C VAL A 106 19.86 13.37 -14.17
N ASP A 107 20.86 12.52 -13.94
CA ASP A 107 21.37 11.58 -14.95
C ASP A 107 20.37 10.47 -15.26
N LEU A 108 19.65 9.99 -14.27
CA LEU A 108 18.58 8.98 -14.46
C LEU A 108 17.41 9.58 -15.23
N TYR A 109 16.97 10.81 -14.86
CA TYR A 109 15.91 11.53 -15.58
C TYR A 109 16.31 11.77 -17.04
N ALA A 110 17.50 12.29 -17.29
CA ALA A 110 18.01 12.52 -18.63
C ALA A 110 18.10 11.24 -19.46
N SER A 111 18.56 10.13 -18.85
CA SER A 111 18.60 8.82 -19.50
C SER A 111 17.22 8.33 -19.91
N PHE A 112 16.19 8.57 -19.08
CA PHE A 112 14.82 8.19 -19.41
C PHE A 112 14.24 9.05 -20.53
N MET A 113 14.58 10.35 -20.58
CA MET A 113 14.03 11.30 -21.54
C MET A 113 14.70 11.20 -22.94
N ASP A 114 15.85 10.51 -23.07
CA ASP A 114 16.59 10.36 -24.33
C ASP A 114 16.03 9.24 -25.19
N GLU A 115 14.89 9.51 -25.87
CA GLU A 115 14.22 8.54 -26.76
C GLU A 115 15.10 8.14 -27.93
N GLN A 116 15.86 9.08 -28.50
CA GLN A 116 16.71 8.80 -29.65
C GLN A 116 17.79 7.77 -29.32
N ARG A 117 18.36 7.85 -28.14
CA ARG A 117 19.33 6.87 -27.65
C ARG A 117 18.70 5.49 -27.53
N LEU A 118 17.47 5.40 -26.98
CA LEU A 118 16.77 4.13 -26.82
C LEU A 118 16.39 3.49 -28.15
N GLU A 119 15.97 4.28 -29.15
CA GLU A 119 15.74 3.78 -30.50
C GLU A 119 17.02 3.21 -31.13
N THR A 120 18.16 3.89 -30.92
CA THR A 120 19.45 3.43 -31.43
C THR A 120 19.91 2.12 -30.77
N LEU A 121 19.68 1.98 -29.47
CA LEU A 121 20.09 0.78 -28.71
C LEU A 121 19.19 -0.43 -28.99
N GLY A 122 17.90 -0.21 -29.23
CA GLY A 122 16.93 -1.28 -29.45
C GLY A 122 17.00 -2.37 -28.38
N LEU A 123 17.35 -3.59 -28.78
CA LEU A 123 17.48 -4.76 -27.89
C LEU A 123 18.91 -5.00 -27.38
N GLN A 124 19.87 -4.18 -27.75
CA GLN A 124 21.27 -4.36 -27.34
C GLN A 124 21.42 -4.55 -25.82
N PRO A 125 20.70 -3.81 -24.95
CA PRO A 125 20.81 -3.97 -23.50
C PRO A 125 20.45 -5.35 -22.96
N LEU A 126 19.66 -6.16 -23.69
CA LEU A 126 19.20 -7.48 -23.28
C LEU A 126 20.05 -8.64 -23.84
N GLN A 127 21.02 -8.35 -24.69
CA GLN A 127 21.78 -9.40 -25.40
C GLN A 127 22.57 -10.30 -24.46
N ALA A 128 23.10 -9.77 -23.37
CA ALA A 128 23.85 -10.55 -22.40
C ALA A 128 22.95 -11.57 -21.67
N ASP A 129 21.75 -11.14 -21.24
CA ASP A 129 20.79 -12.01 -20.58
C ASP A 129 20.25 -13.07 -21.53
N PHE A 130 19.92 -12.70 -22.77
CA PHE A 130 19.45 -13.65 -23.79
C PHE A 130 20.53 -14.70 -24.10
N ALA A 131 21.78 -14.27 -24.27
CA ALA A 131 22.90 -15.19 -24.51
C ALA A 131 23.13 -16.15 -23.34
N ALA A 132 23.03 -15.65 -22.09
CA ALA A 132 23.16 -16.49 -20.90
C ALA A 132 22.03 -17.55 -20.82
N ILE A 133 20.80 -17.17 -21.15
CA ILE A 133 19.66 -18.09 -21.21
C ILE A 133 19.84 -19.10 -22.34
N ASP A 134 20.28 -18.68 -23.52
CA ASP A 134 20.55 -19.58 -24.65
C ASP A 134 21.66 -20.58 -24.37
N ALA A 135 22.66 -20.21 -23.58
CA ALA A 135 23.78 -21.07 -23.21
C ALA A 135 23.40 -22.21 -22.24
N MET A 136 22.19 -22.21 -21.66
CA MET A 136 21.72 -23.31 -20.80
C MET A 136 21.74 -24.63 -21.58
N LYS A 137 22.40 -25.65 -21.06
CA LYS A 137 22.51 -26.98 -21.72
C LYS A 137 21.44 -27.95 -21.22
N ASP A 138 21.07 -27.84 -19.97
CA ASP A 138 20.09 -28.69 -19.30
C ASP A 138 19.35 -27.90 -18.18
N ALA A 139 18.42 -28.54 -17.51
CA ALA A 139 17.65 -27.94 -16.42
C ALA A 139 18.49 -27.60 -15.18
N GLY A 140 19.69 -28.17 -15.03
CA GLY A 140 20.62 -27.86 -13.94
C GLY A 140 21.13 -26.41 -13.97
N ALA A 141 21.03 -25.72 -15.10
CA ALA A 141 21.37 -24.30 -15.23
C ALA A 141 20.24 -23.35 -14.74
N ILE A 142 19.02 -23.85 -14.53
CA ILE A 142 17.85 -23.02 -14.12
C ILE A 142 18.12 -22.27 -12.82
N PRO A 143 18.67 -22.86 -11.74
CA PRO A 143 18.90 -22.15 -10.48
C PRO A 143 19.83 -20.93 -10.61
N ALA A 144 20.88 -21.04 -11.43
CA ALA A 144 21.81 -19.93 -11.66
C ALA A 144 21.15 -18.77 -12.43
N VAL A 145 20.34 -19.08 -13.48
CA VAL A 145 19.56 -18.08 -14.20
C VAL A 145 18.53 -17.42 -13.28
N MET A 146 17.80 -18.20 -12.47
CA MET A 146 16.84 -17.66 -11.52
C MET A 146 17.50 -16.74 -10.48
N ALA A 147 18.68 -17.10 -9.97
CA ALA A 147 19.42 -16.25 -9.04
C ALA A 147 19.81 -14.91 -9.66
N HIS A 148 20.23 -14.90 -10.93
CA HIS A 148 20.51 -13.69 -11.68
C HIS A 148 19.23 -12.84 -11.85
N LEU A 149 18.14 -13.43 -12.35
CA LEU A 149 16.87 -12.73 -12.56
C LEU A 149 16.26 -12.20 -11.26
N THR A 150 16.50 -12.85 -10.12
CA THR A 150 16.11 -12.37 -8.79
C THR A 150 16.83 -11.06 -8.45
N LYS A 151 18.13 -10.96 -8.70
CA LYS A 151 18.93 -9.75 -8.41
C LYS A 151 18.58 -8.58 -9.33
N THR A 152 18.36 -8.87 -10.61
CA THR A 152 18.08 -7.85 -11.64
C THR A 152 16.62 -7.42 -11.72
N GLY A 153 15.73 -8.05 -10.92
CA GLY A 153 14.31 -7.67 -10.84
C GLY A 153 13.42 -8.26 -11.94
N ALA A 154 13.94 -9.06 -12.88
CA ALA A 154 13.13 -9.72 -13.91
C ALA A 154 12.23 -10.83 -13.35
N GLY A 155 12.66 -11.44 -12.23
CA GLY A 155 11.89 -12.44 -11.51
C GLY A 155 11.77 -13.79 -12.21
N GLY A 156 11.19 -14.77 -11.52
CA GLY A 156 11.01 -16.14 -11.98
C GLY A 156 9.76 -16.78 -11.35
N PRO A 157 9.61 -18.11 -11.42
CA PRO A 157 8.46 -18.81 -10.86
C PRO A 157 8.32 -18.66 -9.33
N PHE A 158 9.37 -18.27 -8.62
CA PHE A 158 9.26 -17.82 -7.23
C PHE A 158 10.16 -16.62 -6.99
N GLY A 159 9.83 -15.84 -5.96
CA GLY A 159 10.58 -14.68 -5.51
C GLY A 159 11.35 -14.97 -4.22
N LEU A 160 12.41 -14.17 -3.98
CA LEU A 160 13.17 -14.13 -2.75
C LEU A 160 13.15 -12.71 -2.19
N GLY A 161 12.89 -12.58 -0.90
CA GLY A 161 12.92 -11.30 -0.20
C GLY A 161 13.62 -11.42 1.15
N VAL A 162 14.08 -10.29 1.68
CA VAL A 162 14.60 -10.17 3.05
C VAL A 162 13.68 -9.22 3.80
N GLY A 163 13.17 -9.65 4.94
CA GLY A 163 12.29 -8.88 5.81
C GLY A 163 12.51 -9.22 7.27
N VAL A 164 11.81 -8.55 8.16
CA VAL A 164 11.84 -8.89 9.60
C VAL A 164 11.23 -10.28 9.80
N ASP A 165 11.88 -11.13 10.58
CA ASP A 165 11.35 -12.45 10.95
C ASP A 165 10.08 -12.29 11.78
N ALA A 166 8.95 -12.78 11.25
CA ALA A 166 7.65 -12.62 11.91
C ALA A 166 7.59 -13.28 13.31
N LYS A 167 8.40 -14.30 13.60
CA LYS A 167 8.48 -14.92 14.93
C LYS A 167 9.63 -14.41 15.80
N ASN A 168 10.48 -13.53 15.24
CA ASN A 168 11.54 -12.87 15.99
C ASN A 168 11.79 -11.47 15.40
N SER A 169 11.01 -10.51 15.83
CA SER A 169 11.02 -9.12 15.32
C SER A 169 12.34 -8.37 15.54
N SER A 170 13.32 -8.97 16.22
CA SER A 170 14.67 -8.41 16.38
C SER A 170 15.65 -8.80 15.27
N GLN A 171 15.26 -9.70 14.36
CA GLN A 171 16.11 -10.26 13.32
C GLN A 171 15.49 -10.15 11.94
N TYR A 172 16.33 -10.14 10.92
CA TYR A 172 15.91 -10.31 9.53
C TYR A 172 15.93 -11.79 9.14
N ALA A 173 15.01 -12.17 8.25
CA ALA A 173 14.93 -13.50 7.66
C ALA A 173 14.81 -13.42 6.14
N VAL A 174 15.25 -14.46 5.46
CA VAL A 174 15.00 -14.66 4.04
C VAL A 174 13.66 -15.37 3.88
N THR A 175 12.87 -14.91 2.91
CA THR A 175 11.58 -15.52 2.57
C THR A 175 11.55 -15.87 1.09
N ILE A 176 11.03 -17.05 0.75
CA ILE A 176 10.71 -17.42 -0.63
C ILE A 176 9.20 -17.57 -0.79
N SER A 177 8.66 -17.06 -1.92
CA SER A 177 7.23 -17.01 -2.17
C SER A 177 6.88 -17.31 -3.64
N GLN A 178 5.66 -17.83 -3.86
CA GLN A 178 5.12 -18.05 -5.19
C GLN A 178 5.13 -16.79 -6.05
N SER A 179 5.42 -16.95 -7.36
CA SER A 179 5.48 -15.87 -8.36
C SER A 179 5.33 -16.45 -9.77
N GLY A 180 5.68 -15.70 -10.80
CA GLY A 180 5.97 -16.20 -12.15
C GLY A 180 4.85 -16.10 -13.16
N LEU A 181 3.70 -15.51 -12.83
CA LEU A 181 2.62 -15.26 -13.77
C LEU A 181 2.83 -13.94 -14.53
N GLY A 182 2.43 -13.88 -15.79
CA GLY A 182 2.42 -12.68 -16.60
C GLY A 182 1.09 -11.92 -16.52
N LEU A 183 -0.02 -12.61 -16.26
CA LEU A 183 -1.34 -12.02 -15.98
C LEU A 183 -1.49 -11.68 -14.48
N PRO A 184 -2.40 -10.78 -14.10
CA PRO A 184 -2.46 -10.20 -12.75
C PRO A 184 -2.73 -11.19 -11.60
N ASP A 185 -3.43 -12.30 -11.88
CA ASP A 185 -3.80 -13.30 -10.89
C ASP A 185 -3.99 -14.68 -11.50
N ARG A 186 -3.87 -15.74 -10.68
CA ARG A 186 -4.12 -17.12 -11.08
C ARG A 186 -5.51 -17.33 -11.70
N ASP A 187 -6.50 -16.57 -11.28
CA ASP A 187 -7.87 -16.66 -11.80
C ASP A 187 -7.95 -16.31 -13.29
N TYR A 188 -7.07 -15.44 -13.80
CA TYR A 188 -6.98 -15.15 -15.24
C TYR A 188 -6.64 -16.38 -16.07
N TYR A 189 -5.95 -17.37 -15.51
CA TYR A 189 -5.60 -18.64 -16.17
C TYR A 189 -6.67 -19.71 -16.01
N LEU A 190 -7.37 -19.74 -14.86
CA LEU A 190 -8.13 -20.90 -14.41
C LEU A 190 -9.64 -20.73 -14.50
N LYS A 191 -10.16 -19.49 -14.38
CA LYS A 191 -11.60 -19.27 -14.35
C LYS A 191 -12.23 -19.24 -15.75
N ASP A 192 -13.47 -19.77 -15.82
CA ASP A 192 -14.31 -19.76 -16.99
C ASP A 192 -15.19 -18.49 -17.03
N ASP A 193 -14.52 -17.34 -17.08
CA ASP A 193 -15.10 -16.00 -17.13
C ASP A 193 -14.81 -15.41 -18.51
N ALA A 194 -15.79 -14.82 -19.16
CA ALA A 194 -15.66 -14.35 -20.55
C ALA A 194 -14.59 -13.25 -20.70
N LYS A 195 -14.50 -12.31 -19.72
CA LYS A 195 -13.51 -11.23 -19.74
C LYS A 195 -12.11 -11.76 -19.48
N LEU A 196 -11.96 -12.69 -18.53
CA LEU A 196 -10.67 -13.32 -18.24
C LEU A 196 -10.19 -14.19 -19.41
N LYS A 197 -11.09 -14.91 -20.09
CA LYS A 197 -10.76 -15.65 -21.32
C LYS A 197 -10.29 -14.71 -22.43
N ALA A 198 -10.99 -13.60 -22.66
CA ALA A 198 -10.58 -12.61 -23.63
C ALA A 198 -9.20 -12.02 -23.31
N ALA A 199 -8.92 -11.73 -22.04
CA ALA A 199 -7.60 -11.29 -21.60
C ALA A 199 -6.50 -12.33 -21.88
N ARG A 200 -6.76 -13.65 -21.67
CA ARG A 200 -5.80 -14.72 -22.01
C ARG A 200 -5.47 -14.76 -23.50
N VAL A 201 -6.48 -14.65 -24.37
CA VAL A 201 -6.27 -14.62 -25.82
C VAL A 201 -5.40 -13.44 -26.23
N LYS A 202 -5.70 -12.25 -25.68
CA LYS A 202 -4.90 -11.04 -25.92
C LYS A 202 -3.49 -11.15 -25.35
N TYR A 203 -3.33 -11.84 -24.22
CA TYR A 203 -2.03 -12.10 -23.61
C TYR A 203 -1.12 -12.93 -24.51
N VAL A 204 -1.62 -14.02 -25.08
CA VAL A 204 -0.84 -14.84 -26.04
C VAL A 204 -0.40 -14.00 -27.25
N ALA A 205 -1.31 -13.22 -27.83
CA ALA A 205 -0.99 -12.32 -28.93
C ALA A 205 0.06 -11.27 -28.57
N HIS A 206 -0.02 -10.73 -27.36
CA HIS A 206 0.97 -9.80 -26.82
C HIS A 206 2.35 -10.44 -26.67
N VAL A 207 2.43 -11.62 -26.05
CA VAL A 207 3.69 -12.37 -25.88
C VAL A 207 4.29 -12.71 -27.24
N GLU A 208 3.49 -13.21 -28.19
CA GLU A 208 3.92 -13.51 -29.56
C GLU A 208 4.50 -12.28 -30.25
N LYS A 209 3.80 -11.15 -30.19
CA LYS A 209 4.24 -9.90 -30.79
C LYS A 209 5.56 -9.40 -30.20
N MET A 210 5.67 -9.42 -28.86
CA MET A 210 6.89 -9.01 -28.15
C MET A 210 8.08 -9.91 -28.52
N LEU A 211 7.89 -11.23 -28.56
CA LEU A 211 8.93 -12.18 -28.94
C LEU A 211 9.32 -12.02 -30.40
N THR A 212 8.35 -11.77 -31.31
CA THR A 212 8.61 -11.49 -32.72
C THR A 212 9.48 -10.24 -32.89
N MET A 213 9.15 -9.15 -32.17
CA MET A 213 9.97 -7.94 -32.17
C MET A 213 11.36 -8.18 -31.58
N ALA A 214 11.50 -9.16 -30.71
CA ALA A 214 12.79 -9.58 -30.15
C ALA A 214 13.56 -10.55 -31.06
N GLY A 215 13.05 -10.87 -32.27
CA GLY A 215 13.73 -11.70 -33.24
C GLY A 215 13.52 -13.21 -33.06
N ASP A 216 12.55 -13.63 -32.25
CA ASP A 216 12.24 -15.04 -32.03
C ASP A 216 11.47 -15.60 -33.25
N SER A 217 12.12 -16.48 -34.03
CA SER A 217 11.52 -17.12 -35.20
C SER A 217 10.40 -18.12 -34.89
N GLN A 218 10.23 -18.50 -33.60
CA GLN A 218 9.19 -19.41 -33.13
C GLN A 218 8.20 -18.71 -32.16
N ALA A 219 8.08 -17.40 -32.26
CA ALA A 219 7.34 -16.55 -31.30
C ALA A 219 5.92 -17.09 -30.97
N GLY A 220 5.12 -17.46 -31.98
CA GLY A 220 3.77 -17.99 -31.73
C GLY A 220 3.76 -19.31 -30.98
N LYS A 221 4.68 -20.25 -31.34
CA LYS A 221 4.85 -21.51 -30.59
C LYS A 221 5.30 -21.26 -29.16
N ASN A 222 6.26 -20.35 -28.95
CA ASN A 222 6.80 -20.02 -27.65
C ASN A 222 5.77 -19.28 -26.81
N ALA A 223 4.97 -18.39 -27.36
CA ALA A 223 3.88 -17.71 -26.64
C ALA A 223 2.82 -18.70 -26.13
N ALA A 224 2.42 -19.66 -26.93
CA ALA A 224 1.50 -20.73 -26.52
C ALA A 224 2.11 -21.61 -25.42
N ALA A 225 3.41 -21.96 -25.52
CA ALA A 225 4.11 -22.76 -24.53
C ALA A 225 4.28 -22.00 -23.20
N ILE A 226 4.54 -20.71 -23.24
CA ILE A 226 4.61 -19.83 -22.07
C ILE A 226 3.24 -19.79 -21.36
N LEU A 227 2.14 -19.58 -22.08
CA LEU A 227 0.81 -19.63 -21.46
C LEU A 227 0.53 -20.98 -20.81
N ALA A 228 0.89 -22.10 -21.44
CA ALA A 228 0.69 -23.43 -20.89
C ALA A 228 1.53 -23.64 -19.60
N LEU A 229 2.78 -23.19 -19.57
CA LEU A 229 3.63 -23.22 -18.39
C LEU A 229 3.06 -22.36 -17.25
N GLU A 230 2.70 -21.11 -17.55
CA GLU A 230 2.12 -20.20 -16.55
C GLU A 230 0.77 -20.73 -16.03
N THR A 231 -0.03 -21.40 -16.87
CA THR A 231 -1.27 -22.07 -16.44
C THR A 231 -0.97 -23.19 -15.45
N SER A 232 0.06 -24.00 -15.70
CA SER A 232 0.50 -25.06 -14.78
C SER A 232 0.99 -24.46 -13.46
N ILE A 233 1.71 -23.34 -13.50
CA ILE A 233 2.15 -22.59 -12.31
C ILE A 233 0.93 -22.06 -11.56
N ALA A 234 -0.04 -21.46 -12.25
CA ALA A 234 -1.27 -20.93 -11.64
C ALA A 234 -2.08 -22.01 -10.92
N GLN A 235 -2.11 -23.24 -11.44
CA GLN A 235 -2.82 -24.36 -10.80
C GLN A 235 -2.30 -24.72 -9.43
N VAL A 236 -1.01 -24.58 -9.18
CA VAL A 236 -0.36 -24.93 -7.90
C VAL A 236 -0.21 -23.74 -6.95
N GLN A 237 -0.47 -22.51 -7.40
CA GLN A 237 -0.43 -21.33 -6.55
C GLN A 237 -1.59 -21.29 -5.55
N TRP A 238 -1.32 -20.79 -4.37
CA TRP A 238 -2.33 -20.42 -3.39
C TRP A 238 -3.12 -19.20 -3.85
N THR A 239 -4.38 -19.12 -3.44
CA THR A 239 -5.22 -17.95 -3.67
C THR A 239 -4.72 -16.74 -2.87
N ARG A 240 -5.15 -15.55 -3.24
CA ARG A 240 -4.84 -14.33 -2.46
C ARG A 240 -5.40 -14.39 -1.03
N VAL A 241 -6.57 -15.00 -0.85
CA VAL A 241 -7.17 -15.19 0.48
C VAL A 241 -6.31 -16.13 1.33
N GLU A 242 -5.87 -17.28 0.80
CA GLU A 242 -4.99 -18.20 1.53
C GLU A 242 -3.66 -17.53 1.93
N ASN A 243 -3.13 -16.66 1.08
CA ASN A 243 -1.89 -15.93 1.34
C ASN A 243 -2.01 -14.84 2.43
N ARG A 244 -3.21 -14.54 2.90
CA ARG A 244 -3.43 -13.58 4.00
C ARG A 244 -3.11 -14.15 5.38
N ASP A 245 -3.11 -15.47 5.55
CA ASP A 245 -2.89 -16.12 6.84
C ASP A 245 -1.39 -16.13 7.21
N PRO A 246 -0.94 -15.31 8.18
CA PRO A 246 0.48 -15.20 8.51
C PRO A 246 1.01 -16.45 9.22
N ILE A 247 0.16 -17.29 9.81
CA ILE A 247 0.56 -18.57 10.42
C ILE A 247 0.84 -19.60 9.33
N LYS A 248 -0.08 -19.76 8.37
CA LYS A 248 0.09 -20.71 7.26
C LYS A 248 1.27 -20.36 6.36
N THR A 249 1.56 -19.07 6.19
CA THR A 249 2.66 -18.59 5.36
C THR A 249 4.02 -18.55 6.09
N TYR A 250 4.10 -18.89 7.36
CA TYR A 250 5.34 -18.96 8.10
C TYR A 250 5.83 -20.42 8.28
N ASN A 251 6.65 -20.88 7.35
CA ASN A 251 7.24 -22.23 7.38
C ASN A 251 8.76 -22.12 7.30
N LYS A 252 9.43 -21.92 8.45
CA LYS A 252 10.89 -21.81 8.52
C LYS A 252 11.52 -23.16 8.27
N LYS A 253 12.47 -23.24 7.34
CA LYS A 253 13.17 -24.43 6.88
C LYS A 253 14.67 -24.16 6.86
N SER A 254 15.44 -25.08 7.45
CA SER A 254 16.89 -25.10 7.26
C SER A 254 17.25 -25.39 5.80
N PHE A 255 18.42 -24.98 5.37
CA PHE A 255 18.89 -25.27 4.01
C PHE A 255 18.97 -26.77 3.74
N GLY A 256 19.23 -27.60 4.76
CA GLY A 256 19.22 -29.07 4.66
C GLY A 256 17.82 -29.67 4.40
N GLU A 257 16.74 -28.96 4.75
CA GLU A 257 15.34 -29.39 4.50
C GLU A 257 14.81 -28.97 3.14
N LEU A 258 15.43 -28.00 2.44
CA LEU A 258 14.93 -27.47 1.17
C LEU A 258 14.78 -28.53 0.06
N PRO A 259 15.63 -29.56 -0.04
CA PRO A 259 15.40 -30.65 -0.99
C PRO A 259 14.11 -31.44 -0.76
N GLN A 260 13.52 -31.38 0.45
CA GLN A 260 12.22 -31.99 0.74
C GLN A 260 11.07 -31.05 0.33
N VAL A 261 11.29 -29.73 0.37
CA VAL A 261 10.31 -28.71 -0.04
C VAL A 261 10.14 -28.70 -1.56
N MET A 262 11.24 -28.76 -2.29
CA MET A 262 11.27 -28.76 -3.76
C MET A 262 12.32 -29.76 -4.26
N PRO A 263 11.95 -31.04 -4.36
CA PRO A 263 12.86 -32.10 -4.81
C PRO A 263 13.40 -31.86 -6.22
N GLY A 264 14.66 -32.22 -6.44
CA GLY A 264 15.31 -32.11 -7.76
C GLY A 264 15.76 -30.70 -8.16
N TYR A 265 15.53 -29.69 -7.33
CA TYR A 265 16.06 -28.33 -7.53
C TYR A 265 17.42 -28.16 -6.86
N ASP A 266 18.41 -27.63 -7.55
CA ASP A 266 19.72 -27.33 -6.99
C ASP A 266 19.71 -26.06 -6.16
N TRP A 267 19.27 -26.20 -4.90
CA TRP A 267 19.22 -25.13 -3.93
C TRP A 267 20.58 -24.52 -3.65
N ARG A 268 21.66 -25.34 -3.65
CA ARG A 268 23.03 -24.85 -3.40
C ARG A 268 23.43 -23.81 -4.44
N SER A 269 23.21 -24.13 -5.72
CA SER A 269 23.51 -23.20 -6.82
C SER A 269 22.69 -21.92 -6.71
N TYR A 270 21.41 -22.02 -6.36
CA TYR A 270 20.53 -20.86 -6.20
C TYR A 270 20.95 -19.98 -5.02
N LEU A 271 21.15 -20.56 -3.83
CA LEU A 271 21.53 -19.84 -2.62
C LEU A 271 22.89 -19.13 -2.78
N HIS A 272 23.85 -19.82 -3.42
CA HIS A 272 25.15 -19.24 -3.74
C HIS A 272 25.01 -18.09 -4.75
N GLY A 273 24.24 -18.28 -5.83
CA GLY A 273 24.01 -17.26 -6.85
C GLY A 273 23.29 -16.01 -6.34
N THR A 274 22.43 -16.16 -5.33
CA THR A 274 21.75 -15.06 -4.65
C THR A 274 22.61 -14.41 -3.55
N GLY A 275 23.73 -14.99 -3.16
CA GLY A 275 24.64 -14.46 -2.14
C GLY A 275 24.10 -14.53 -0.70
N ILE A 276 23.08 -15.35 -0.44
CA ILE A 276 22.57 -15.59 0.92
C ILE A 276 23.26 -16.78 1.60
N ASP A 277 23.95 -17.62 0.83
CA ASP A 277 24.79 -18.70 1.35
C ASP A 277 25.86 -18.16 2.30
N GLY A 278 25.99 -18.79 3.47
CA GLY A 278 26.90 -18.35 4.54
C GLY A 278 26.45 -17.12 5.36
N ARG A 279 25.31 -16.49 5.02
CA ARG A 279 24.73 -15.38 5.83
C ARG A 279 23.63 -15.85 6.77
N VAL A 280 22.88 -16.86 6.38
CA VAL A 280 21.85 -17.54 7.16
C VAL A 280 21.90 -19.04 6.87
N ASP A 281 21.27 -19.84 7.71
CA ASP A 281 21.20 -21.31 7.59
C ASP A 281 19.78 -21.82 7.33
N ALA A 282 18.82 -20.91 7.31
CA ALA A 282 17.39 -21.19 7.14
C ALA A 282 16.67 -20.05 6.40
N LEU A 283 15.53 -20.37 5.80
CA LEU A 283 14.61 -19.41 5.20
C LEU A 283 13.16 -19.77 5.48
N ILE A 284 12.26 -18.82 5.25
CA ILE A 284 10.82 -18.99 5.39
C ILE A 284 10.23 -19.34 4.02
N VAL A 285 9.55 -20.48 3.93
CA VAL A 285 8.80 -20.93 2.76
C VAL A 285 7.34 -20.52 2.97
N THR A 286 6.84 -19.60 2.16
CA THR A 286 5.47 -19.08 2.38
C THR A 286 4.39 -20.06 1.94
N GLN A 287 4.58 -20.78 0.83
CA GLN A 287 3.61 -21.72 0.28
C GLN A 287 4.27 -23.09 0.01
N PRO A 288 4.45 -23.99 1.01
CA PRO A 288 5.17 -25.24 0.83
C PRO A 288 4.60 -26.15 -0.28
N SER A 289 3.27 -26.24 -0.40
CA SER A 289 2.62 -27.05 -1.45
C SER A 289 2.85 -26.49 -2.86
N TYR A 290 2.99 -25.17 -3.00
CA TYR A 290 3.39 -24.54 -4.25
C TYR A 290 4.75 -25.05 -4.72
N PHE A 291 5.77 -25.04 -3.84
CA PHE A 291 7.11 -25.48 -4.17
C PHE A 291 7.17 -26.96 -4.53
N ALA A 292 6.41 -27.81 -3.82
CA ALA A 292 6.25 -29.22 -4.18
C ALA A 292 5.59 -29.39 -5.57
N GLY A 293 4.61 -28.56 -5.91
CA GLY A 293 3.98 -28.52 -7.24
C GLY A 293 4.94 -28.02 -8.33
N LEU A 294 5.68 -26.96 -8.04
CA LEU A 294 6.66 -26.35 -8.95
C LEU A 294 7.81 -27.35 -9.27
N SER A 295 8.24 -28.16 -8.30
CA SER A 295 9.20 -29.24 -8.55
C SER A 295 8.76 -30.18 -9.68
N LYS A 296 7.49 -30.60 -9.67
CA LYS A 296 6.91 -31.46 -10.71
C LYS A 296 6.85 -30.76 -12.07
N ILE A 297 6.48 -29.48 -12.07
CA ILE A 297 6.45 -28.65 -13.29
C ILE A 297 7.86 -28.51 -13.88
N LEU A 298 8.87 -28.27 -13.05
CA LEU A 298 10.26 -28.19 -13.47
C LEU A 298 10.72 -29.48 -14.16
N ALA A 299 10.42 -30.64 -13.56
CA ALA A 299 10.80 -31.94 -14.10
C ALA A 299 10.07 -32.30 -15.41
N ALA A 300 8.82 -31.86 -15.57
CA ALA A 300 7.98 -32.19 -16.72
C ALA A 300 8.15 -31.23 -17.91
N THR A 301 8.62 -30.01 -17.69
CA THR A 301 8.68 -28.96 -18.73
C THR A 301 10.00 -29.03 -19.50
N PRO A 302 9.99 -29.18 -20.85
CA PRO A 302 11.20 -29.20 -21.65
C PRO A 302 12.02 -27.90 -21.52
N LEU A 303 13.35 -28.04 -21.53
CA LEU A 303 14.27 -26.88 -21.41
C LEU A 303 14.00 -25.74 -22.40
N PRO A 304 13.67 -25.99 -23.68
CA PRO A 304 13.34 -24.88 -24.61
C PRO A 304 12.18 -24.01 -24.14
N VAL A 305 11.19 -24.56 -23.41
CA VAL A 305 10.07 -23.79 -22.86
C VAL A 305 10.55 -22.89 -21.71
N TRP A 306 11.43 -23.40 -20.84
CA TRP A 306 12.04 -22.57 -19.78
C TRP A 306 12.89 -21.45 -20.35
N LYS A 307 13.66 -21.71 -21.43
CA LYS A 307 14.42 -20.65 -22.11
C LYS A 307 13.49 -19.56 -22.66
N ALA A 308 12.42 -19.95 -23.35
CA ALA A 308 11.43 -19.00 -23.87
C ALA A 308 10.77 -18.19 -22.72
N TYR A 309 10.40 -18.87 -21.63
CA TYR A 309 9.83 -18.24 -20.46
C TYR A 309 10.79 -17.23 -19.81
N PHE A 310 12.06 -17.57 -19.59
CA PHE A 310 13.01 -16.64 -18.98
C PHE A 310 13.31 -15.45 -19.90
N LYS A 311 13.44 -15.66 -21.21
CA LYS A 311 13.57 -14.56 -22.16
C LYS A 311 12.34 -13.63 -22.12
N TRP A 312 11.14 -14.23 -22.06
CA TRP A 312 9.92 -13.47 -21.87
C TRP A 312 9.92 -12.64 -20.59
N ARG A 313 10.38 -13.22 -19.45
CA ARG A 313 10.47 -12.48 -18.17
C ARG A 313 11.41 -11.29 -18.29
N VAL A 314 12.60 -11.47 -18.85
CA VAL A 314 13.57 -10.40 -19.10
C VAL A 314 12.96 -9.31 -19.99
N LEU A 315 12.40 -9.70 -21.12
CA LEU A 315 11.80 -8.77 -22.09
C LEU A 315 10.64 -7.98 -21.49
N SER A 316 9.74 -8.66 -20.80
CA SER A 316 8.58 -8.02 -20.15
C SER A 316 8.98 -7.01 -19.07
N ALA A 317 10.01 -7.33 -18.25
CA ALA A 317 10.53 -6.43 -17.23
C ALA A 317 11.25 -5.20 -17.85
N ALA A 318 11.99 -5.41 -18.94
CA ALA A 318 12.74 -4.36 -19.61
C ALA A 318 11.89 -3.45 -20.51
N ALA A 319 10.77 -3.95 -21.02
CA ALA A 319 9.96 -3.28 -22.06
C ALA A 319 9.63 -1.79 -21.78
N PRO A 320 9.36 -1.33 -20.55
CA PRO A 320 9.13 0.10 -20.24
C PRO A 320 10.33 1.00 -20.52
N TYR A 321 11.54 0.44 -20.63
CA TYR A 321 12.83 1.12 -20.68
C TYR A 321 13.56 0.89 -22.00
N LEU A 322 12.90 0.27 -22.97
CA LEU A 322 13.42 0.01 -24.33
C LEU A 322 12.90 1.06 -25.33
N SER A 323 13.12 0.80 -26.62
CA SER A 323 12.61 1.63 -27.73
C SER A 323 11.06 1.66 -27.76
N LYS A 324 10.52 2.69 -28.41
CA LYS A 324 9.09 2.99 -28.45
C LYS A 324 8.19 1.80 -28.83
N PRO A 325 8.52 0.95 -29.82
CA PRO A 325 7.67 -0.20 -30.16
C PRO A 325 7.41 -1.15 -28.98
N PHE A 326 8.42 -1.42 -28.14
CA PHE A 326 8.27 -2.27 -26.96
C PHE A 326 7.45 -1.61 -25.86
N VAL A 327 7.67 -0.31 -25.63
CA VAL A 327 6.89 0.49 -24.68
C VAL A 327 5.41 0.51 -25.08
N ASP A 328 5.14 0.78 -26.36
CA ASP A 328 3.77 0.88 -26.88
C ASP A 328 3.04 -0.47 -26.82
N GLU A 329 3.69 -1.57 -27.22
CA GLU A 329 3.08 -2.89 -27.16
C GLU A 329 2.80 -3.34 -25.72
N ARG A 330 3.76 -3.10 -24.81
CA ARG A 330 3.54 -3.38 -23.40
C ARG A 330 2.35 -2.58 -22.85
N PHE A 331 2.25 -1.31 -23.20
CA PHE A 331 1.13 -0.47 -22.77
C PHE A 331 -0.19 -0.92 -23.40
N ALA A 332 -0.22 -1.24 -24.69
CA ALA A 332 -1.41 -1.73 -25.38
C ALA A 332 -2.01 -2.96 -24.68
N PHE A 333 -1.18 -3.82 -24.10
CA PHE A 333 -1.68 -4.93 -23.30
C PHE A 333 -1.97 -4.53 -21.84
N SER A 334 -0.96 -4.07 -21.11
CA SER A 334 -1.09 -3.84 -19.65
C SER A 334 -1.94 -2.63 -19.28
N GLY A 335 -1.97 -1.61 -20.11
CA GLY A 335 -2.79 -0.41 -19.94
C GLY A 335 -4.17 -0.58 -20.57
N THR A 336 -4.22 -0.81 -21.89
CA THR A 336 -5.49 -0.79 -22.61
C THR A 336 -6.29 -2.07 -22.41
N VAL A 337 -5.69 -3.25 -22.64
CA VAL A 337 -6.45 -4.52 -22.54
C VAL A 337 -6.87 -4.83 -21.10
N LEU A 338 -5.95 -4.68 -20.13
CA LEU A 338 -6.22 -5.07 -18.75
C LEU A 338 -6.94 -4.01 -17.92
N ARG A 339 -6.86 -2.72 -18.30
CA ARG A 339 -7.30 -1.61 -17.44
C ARG A 339 -8.19 -0.57 -18.14
N ASP A 340 -8.51 -0.73 -19.43
CA ASP A 340 -9.23 0.23 -20.27
C ASP A 340 -8.58 1.63 -20.33
N VAL A 341 -7.28 1.73 -20.15
CA VAL A 341 -6.55 3.00 -20.23
C VAL A 341 -6.21 3.30 -21.70
N PRO A 342 -6.75 4.38 -22.30
CA PRO A 342 -6.54 4.69 -23.72
C PRO A 342 -5.11 5.12 -24.06
N GLU A 343 -4.46 5.91 -23.20
CA GLU A 343 -3.17 6.53 -23.46
C GLU A 343 -2.16 6.22 -22.35
N ASN A 344 -0.89 6.06 -22.73
CA ASN A 344 0.18 5.89 -21.75
C ASN A 344 0.45 7.20 -21.02
N GLN A 345 0.89 7.12 -19.78
CA GLN A 345 1.32 8.29 -19.04
C GLN A 345 2.41 9.07 -19.78
N PRO A 346 2.42 10.41 -19.71
CA PRO A 346 3.50 11.23 -20.23
C PRO A 346 4.87 10.72 -19.80
N ARG A 347 5.85 10.79 -20.70
CA ARG A 347 7.18 10.24 -20.47
C ARG A 347 7.84 10.75 -19.17
N TRP A 348 7.71 12.03 -18.89
CA TRP A 348 8.24 12.63 -17.67
C TRP A 348 7.65 12.03 -16.38
N LYS A 349 6.35 11.67 -16.36
CA LYS A 349 5.74 10.99 -15.20
C LYS A 349 6.35 9.60 -15.00
N ARG A 350 6.55 8.86 -16.09
CA ARG A 350 7.19 7.54 -16.04
C ARG A 350 8.66 7.63 -15.58
N ALA A 351 9.35 8.71 -15.96
CA ALA A 351 10.70 8.98 -15.48
C ALA A 351 10.73 9.25 -13.96
N ILE A 352 9.81 10.04 -13.45
CA ILE A 352 9.67 10.31 -12.00
C ILE A 352 9.37 9.01 -11.24
N ASN A 353 8.49 8.16 -11.74
CA ASN A 353 8.19 6.87 -11.12
C ASN A 353 9.43 5.96 -11.03
N LEU A 354 10.29 5.98 -12.05
CA LEU A 354 11.57 5.26 -12.00
C LEU A 354 12.54 5.86 -10.98
N ILE A 355 12.62 7.19 -10.89
CA ILE A 355 13.46 7.87 -9.90
C ILE A 355 12.96 7.55 -8.49
N ASP A 356 11.65 7.56 -8.27
CA ASP A 356 11.05 7.21 -6.97
C ASP A 356 11.40 5.78 -6.55
N PHE A 357 11.38 4.85 -7.49
CA PHE A 357 11.83 3.47 -7.25
C PHE A 357 13.32 3.37 -6.89
N GLY A 358 14.21 4.03 -7.63
CA GLY A 358 15.66 3.85 -7.51
C GLY A 358 16.34 4.82 -6.54
N LEU A 359 15.84 6.06 -6.42
CA LEU A 359 16.41 7.19 -5.70
C LEU A 359 15.37 7.96 -4.89
N GLY A 360 14.30 7.28 -4.48
CA GLY A 360 13.09 7.91 -3.94
C GLY A 360 13.33 8.78 -2.71
N GLU A 361 14.19 8.38 -1.77
CA GLU A 361 14.49 9.22 -0.61
C GLU A 361 15.40 10.42 -0.96
N ALA A 362 16.27 10.31 -1.97
CA ALA A 362 17.05 11.45 -2.44
C ALA A 362 16.13 12.54 -3.02
N LEU A 363 15.13 12.14 -3.82
CA LEU A 363 14.11 13.05 -4.34
C LEU A 363 13.16 13.52 -3.22
N GLY A 364 12.78 12.63 -2.32
CA GLY A 364 11.89 12.90 -1.18
C GLY A 364 12.45 13.93 -0.21
N LYS A 365 13.77 13.94 0.01
CA LYS A 365 14.43 14.96 0.81
C LYS A 365 14.20 16.35 0.23
N ARG A 366 14.34 16.53 -1.10
CA ARG A 366 14.09 17.80 -1.77
C ARG A 366 12.61 18.20 -1.74
N TYR A 367 11.72 17.21 -1.86
CA TYR A 367 10.29 17.42 -1.74
C TYR A 367 9.91 17.98 -0.37
N VAL A 368 10.37 17.35 0.72
CA VAL A 368 10.08 17.75 2.09
C VAL A 368 10.62 19.15 2.41
N GLU A 369 11.88 19.44 2.01
CA GLU A 369 12.51 20.75 2.20
C GLU A 369 11.65 21.88 1.60
N LYS A 370 10.92 21.61 0.51
CA LYS A 370 10.16 22.64 -0.21
C LYS A 370 8.67 22.67 0.14
N TYR A 371 8.05 21.52 0.39
CA TYR A 371 6.59 21.40 0.42
C TYR A 371 6.00 20.89 1.74
N PHE A 372 6.81 20.51 2.73
CA PHE A 372 6.28 20.00 4.00
C PHE A 372 6.67 20.92 5.17
N PRO A 373 5.76 21.81 5.63
CA PRO A 373 6.03 22.72 6.72
C PRO A 373 6.03 21.99 8.09
N PRO A 374 6.92 22.39 9.03
CA PRO A 374 7.00 21.80 10.38
C PRO A 374 5.69 21.82 11.16
N GLU A 375 4.86 22.84 10.94
CA GLU A 375 3.55 23.02 11.60
C GLU A 375 2.59 21.88 11.27
N SER A 376 2.61 21.36 10.04
CA SER A 376 1.80 20.21 9.64
C SER A 376 2.18 18.95 10.44
N LYS A 377 3.49 18.72 10.64
CA LYS A 377 3.97 17.61 11.47
C LYS A 377 3.50 17.74 12.92
N ALA A 378 3.60 18.94 13.51
CA ALA A 378 3.18 19.20 14.88
C ALA A 378 1.68 18.98 15.09
N ARG A 379 0.84 19.47 14.16
CA ARG A 379 -0.61 19.30 14.22
C ARG A 379 -1.00 17.84 14.05
N MET A 380 -0.36 17.12 13.15
CA MET A 380 -0.56 15.69 12.93
C MET A 380 -0.22 14.88 14.20
N GLN A 381 0.84 15.24 14.94
CA GLN A 381 1.18 14.62 16.22
C GLN A 381 0.07 14.75 17.27
N VAL A 382 -0.67 15.87 17.25
CA VAL A 382 -1.83 16.06 18.15
C VAL A 382 -2.95 15.09 17.76
N LEU A 383 -3.28 14.99 16.48
CA LEU A 383 -4.31 14.07 15.98
C LEU A 383 -3.96 12.61 16.34
N VAL A 384 -2.73 12.19 16.11
CA VAL A 384 -2.26 10.82 16.44
C VAL A 384 -2.43 10.55 17.93
N ARG A 385 -2.02 11.48 18.83
CA ARG A 385 -2.21 11.30 20.27
C ARG A 385 -3.68 11.15 20.67
N ASN A 386 -4.56 11.96 20.09
CA ASN A 386 -5.98 11.91 20.40
C ASN A 386 -6.62 10.61 19.91
N VAL A 387 -6.21 10.12 18.72
CA VAL A 387 -6.71 8.84 18.18
C VAL A 387 -6.19 7.66 19.01
N LEU A 388 -4.93 7.67 19.43
CA LEU A 388 -4.37 6.65 20.34
C LEU A 388 -5.11 6.63 21.68
N GLU A 389 -5.39 7.78 22.27
CA GLU A 389 -6.15 7.86 23.53
C GLU A 389 -7.60 7.41 23.36
N ALA A 390 -8.25 7.75 22.24
CA ALA A 390 -9.58 7.24 21.93
C ALA A 390 -9.59 5.71 21.81
N TYR A 391 -8.59 5.14 21.10
CA TYR A 391 -8.46 3.70 20.95
C TYR A 391 -8.23 3.00 22.29
N ARG A 392 -7.37 3.57 23.14
CA ARG A 392 -7.10 3.09 24.50
C ARG A 392 -8.39 2.96 25.33
N ARG A 393 -9.20 4.01 25.33
CA ARG A 393 -10.49 4.03 26.05
C ARG A 393 -11.49 3.04 25.45
N ASP A 394 -11.46 2.88 24.15
CA ASP A 394 -12.38 1.98 23.47
C ASP A 394 -12.12 0.51 23.82
N ILE A 395 -10.85 0.08 23.82
CA ILE A 395 -10.46 -1.26 24.26
C ILE A 395 -11.01 -1.57 25.66
N GLU A 396 -10.99 -0.59 26.59
CA GLU A 396 -11.53 -0.76 27.94
C GLU A 396 -13.04 -1.06 27.94
N LEU A 397 -13.78 -0.46 27.00
CA LEU A 397 -15.24 -0.54 26.91
C LEU A 397 -15.75 -1.75 26.09
N LEU A 398 -14.88 -2.45 25.35
CA LEU A 398 -15.30 -3.61 24.57
C LEU A 398 -15.96 -4.70 25.45
N ASP A 399 -17.16 -5.09 25.13
CA ASP A 399 -17.94 -6.06 25.87
C ASP A 399 -17.66 -7.52 25.51
N TRP A 400 -17.12 -7.73 24.30
CA TRP A 400 -16.84 -9.06 23.76
C TRP A 400 -15.47 -9.61 24.18
N MET A 401 -14.53 -8.75 24.57
CA MET A 401 -13.14 -9.10 24.87
C MET A 401 -12.93 -9.35 26.35
N SER A 402 -12.25 -10.44 26.71
CA SER A 402 -11.86 -10.77 28.07
C SER A 402 -10.84 -9.79 28.66
N ALA A 403 -10.71 -9.78 29.98
CA ALA A 403 -9.75 -8.92 30.68
C ALA A 403 -8.31 -9.20 30.24
N ASP A 404 -7.93 -10.46 30.07
CA ASP A 404 -6.58 -10.88 29.68
C ASP A 404 -6.24 -10.39 28.27
N THR A 405 -7.14 -10.55 27.32
CA THR A 405 -6.95 -10.06 25.93
C THR A 405 -6.92 -8.53 25.88
N LYS A 406 -7.73 -7.82 26.73
CA LYS A 406 -7.65 -6.35 26.85
C LYS A 406 -6.27 -5.89 27.33
N VAL A 407 -5.66 -6.60 28.28
CA VAL A 407 -4.29 -6.29 28.73
C VAL A 407 -3.29 -6.40 27.58
N GLY A 408 -3.36 -7.47 26.78
CA GLY A 408 -2.52 -7.64 25.58
C GLY A 408 -2.74 -6.53 24.56
N ALA A 409 -4.00 -6.16 24.29
CA ALA A 409 -4.36 -5.08 23.39
C ALA A 409 -3.81 -3.71 23.86
N GLN A 410 -3.95 -3.40 25.15
CA GLN A 410 -3.41 -2.17 25.74
C GLN A 410 -1.88 -2.11 25.66
N GLN A 411 -1.19 -3.22 25.96
CA GLN A 411 0.26 -3.31 25.84
C GLN A 411 0.72 -3.08 24.39
N LYS A 412 0.01 -3.65 23.42
CA LYS A 412 0.33 -3.48 22.01
C LYS A 412 0.11 -2.04 21.56
N LEU A 413 -1.01 -1.43 21.94
CA LEU A 413 -1.31 -0.03 21.62
C LEU A 413 -0.27 0.92 22.24
N ALA A 414 0.15 0.67 23.48
CA ALA A 414 1.16 1.49 24.18
C ALA A 414 2.55 1.45 23.53
N LYS A 415 2.85 0.39 22.75
CA LYS A 415 4.13 0.22 22.04
C LYS A 415 4.06 0.65 20.56
N VAL A 416 2.93 1.13 20.07
CA VAL A 416 2.84 1.64 18.69
C VAL A 416 3.78 2.82 18.50
N SER A 417 4.59 2.76 17.46
CA SER A 417 5.54 3.83 17.10
C SER A 417 5.00 4.65 15.91
N PRO A 418 4.56 5.90 16.10
CA PRO A 418 4.12 6.74 15.00
C PRO A 418 5.30 7.42 14.29
N LYS A 419 5.29 7.39 12.97
CA LYS A 419 6.24 8.06 12.07
C LYS A 419 5.48 9.03 11.16
N ILE A 420 5.89 10.30 11.12
CA ILE A 420 5.15 11.37 10.45
C ILE A 420 6.07 12.19 9.56
N GLY A 421 5.68 12.32 8.30
CA GLY A 421 6.30 13.20 7.30
C GLY A 421 7.46 12.55 6.55
N TYR A 422 8.57 12.30 7.21
CA TYR A 422 9.80 11.80 6.59
C TYR A 422 10.70 11.11 7.62
N PRO A 423 11.67 10.24 7.15
CA PRO A 423 12.58 9.53 8.05
C PRO A 423 13.61 10.48 8.68
N ASP A 424 14.01 10.19 9.93
CA ASP A 424 15.02 10.96 10.64
C ASP A 424 16.43 10.78 10.03
N ARG A 425 16.65 9.65 9.33
CA ARG A 425 17.88 9.33 8.62
C ARG A 425 17.57 8.94 7.19
N TRP A 426 18.12 9.68 6.24
CA TRP A 426 17.99 9.42 4.81
C TRP A 426 18.80 8.21 4.38
N ARG A 427 18.33 7.51 3.35
CA ARG A 427 19.02 6.39 2.72
C ARG A 427 20.33 6.85 2.09
N ASP A 428 21.38 6.06 2.30
CA ASP A 428 22.67 6.26 1.64
C ASP A 428 22.66 5.58 0.26
N TYR A 429 22.83 6.40 -0.79
CA TYR A 429 22.92 5.94 -2.17
C TYR A 429 24.37 5.96 -2.71
N SER A 430 25.39 6.11 -1.86
CA SER A 430 26.80 6.22 -2.31
C SER A 430 27.25 5.03 -3.17
N ALA A 431 26.76 3.82 -2.86
CA ALA A 431 27.06 2.60 -3.61
C ALA A 431 26.26 2.45 -4.93
N LEU A 432 25.20 3.24 -5.13
CA LEU A 432 24.42 3.19 -6.37
C LEU A 432 25.10 4.00 -7.47
N ARG A 433 25.49 3.34 -8.55
CA ARG A 433 26.04 3.99 -9.74
C ARG A 433 24.95 4.23 -10.78
N ILE A 434 24.81 5.47 -11.23
CA ILE A 434 23.95 5.88 -12.33
C ILE A 434 24.82 6.43 -13.46
N GLU A 435 24.57 5.97 -14.67
CA GLU A 435 25.28 6.38 -15.89
C GLU A 435 24.33 7.07 -16.85
N ARG A 436 24.60 8.30 -17.20
CA ARG A 436 23.81 9.05 -18.18
C ARG A 436 23.83 8.34 -19.54
N GLY A 437 22.66 8.13 -20.13
CA GLY A 437 22.47 7.47 -21.42
C GLY A 437 22.42 5.93 -21.38
N ASP A 438 22.50 5.31 -20.19
CA ASP A 438 22.35 3.86 -19.99
C ASP A 438 21.10 3.55 -19.16
N LEU A 439 19.91 3.81 -19.73
CA LEU A 439 18.65 3.67 -19.00
C LEU A 439 18.43 2.26 -18.44
N HIS A 440 18.51 1.22 -19.28
CA HIS A 440 18.27 -0.17 -18.84
C HIS A 440 19.32 -0.61 -17.82
N GLY A 441 20.61 -0.29 -18.05
CA GLY A 441 21.65 -0.59 -17.08
C GLY A 441 21.44 0.14 -15.73
N ASN A 442 20.91 1.37 -15.74
CA ASN A 442 20.56 2.08 -14.51
C ASN A 442 19.41 1.39 -13.76
N VAL A 443 18.40 0.88 -14.47
CA VAL A 443 17.30 0.12 -13.86
C VAL A 443 17.81 -1.16 -13.19
N VAL A 444 18.68 -1.91 -13.88
CA VAL A 444 19.30 -3.12 -13.33
C VAL A 444 20.17 -2.79 -12.10
N ARG A 445 21.03 -1.78 -12.19
CA ARG A 445 21.87 -1.34 -11.05
C ARG A 445 21.06 -0.86 -9.85
N ALA A 446 19.93 -0.19 -10.08
CA ALA A 446 19.03 0.21 -9.00
C ALA A 446 18.36 -1.00 -8.35
N ALA A 447 17.93 -1.99 -9.14
CA ALA A 447 17.37 -3.25 -8.62
C ALA A 447 18.42 -4.05 -7.82
N GLU A 448 19.65 -4.18 -8.34
CA GLU A 448 20.75 -4.86 -7.67
C GLU A 448 21.17 -4.13 -6.38
N PHE A 449 21.22 -2.79 -6.39
CA PHE A 449 21.50 -1.98 -5.22
C PHE A 449 20.48 -2.25 -4.11
N GLU A 450 19.20 -2.24 -4.43
CA GLU A 450 18.13 -2.51 -3.46
C GLU A 450 18.18 -3.97 -2.97
N TYR A 451 18.46 -4.91 -3.87
CA TYR A 451 18.64 -6.32 -3.53
C TYR A 451 19.78 -6.51 -2.49
N TRP A 452 20.97 -5.99 -2.79
CA TRP A 452 22.13 -6.14 -1.90
C TRP A 452 21.95 -5.37 -0.60
N ARG A 453 21.33 -4.17 -0.65
CA ARG A 453 20.98 -3.42 0.56
C ARG A 453 20.10 -4.25 1.50
N ASN A 454 19.17 -5.02 0.98
CA ASN A 454 18.32 -5.89 1.77
C ASN A 454 19.06 -7.16 2.24
N VAL A 455 19.85 -7.81 1.39
CA VAL A 455 20.68 -8.97 1.77
C VAL A 455 21.70 -8.60 2.86
N ASP A 456 22.27 -7.41 2.81
CA ASP A 456 23.25 -6.92 3.78
C ASP A 456 22.65 -6.60 5.16
N LYS A 457 21.34 -6.67 5.32
CA LYS A 457 20.64 -6.60 6.63
C LYS A 457 20.74 -7.93 7.40
N LEU A 458 20.93 -9.06 6.71
CA LEU A 458 21.02 -10.37 7.35
C LEU A 458 22.16 -10.40 8.37
N GLY A 459 21.85 -10.93 9.56
CA GLY A 459 22.79 -10.95 10.68
C GLY A 459 22.95 -9.64 11.44
N LYS A 460 22.26 -8.56 11.02
CA LYS A 460 22.24 -7.29 11.74
C LYS A 460 20.94 -7.10 12.53
N PRO A 461 20.95 -6.24 13.57
CA PRO A 461 19.73 -5.83 14.25
C PRO A 461 18.75 -5.14 13.29
N VAL A 462 17.45 -5.29 13.57
CA VAL A 462 16.41 -4.64 12.77
C VAL A 462 16.48 -3.13 12.91
N ASP A 463 16.62 -2.46 11.78
CA ASP A 463 16.54 -0.99 11.71
C ASP A 463 15.08 -0.53 11.78
N ARG A 464 14.68 -0.10 12.98
CA ARG A 464 13.33 0.44 13.19
C ARG A 464 13.17 1.86 12.64
N GLY A 465 14.25 2.55 12.26
CA GLY A 465 14.21 3.87 11.63
C GLY A 465 13.85 3.84 10.15
N GLU A 466 13.99 2.70 9.48
CA GLU A 466 13.74 2.55 8.04
C GLU A 466 12.25 2.65 7.70
N TRP A 467 11.93 3.38 6.64
CA TRP A 467 10.58 3.51 6.07
C TRP A 467 10.40 2.60 4.85
N SER A 468 9.16 2.13 4.64
CA SER A 468 8.78 1.34 3.45
C SER A 468 8.23 2.19 2.31
N MET A 469 7.84 3.44 2.59
CA MET A 469 7.36 4.42 1.62
C MET A 469 8.22 5.67 1.63
N THR A 470 8.32 6.34 0.49
CA THR A 470 9.00 7.63 0.37
C THR A 470 8.12 8.77 0.89
N PRO A 471 8.68 9.92 1.30
CA PRO A 471 7.90 11.06 1.78
C PRO A 471 6.88 11.61 0.78
N GLN A 472 7.14 11.47 -0.51
CA GLN A 472 6.25 11.89 -1.61
C GLN A 472 5.17 10.87 -1.97
N THR A 473 5.08 9.75 -1.25
CA THR A 473 4.02 8.74 -1.46
C THR A 473 2.70 9.22 -0.85
N VAL A 474 1.62 9.25 -1.66
CA VAL A 474 0.26 9.58 -1.18
C VAL A 474 -0.38 8.32 -0.60
N ASN A 475 0.04 7.92 0.58
CA ASN A 475 -0.46 6.76 1.30
C ASN A 475 -0.03 6.79 2.77
N ALA A 476 -0.45 5.78 3.54
CA ALA A 476 -0.01 5.48 4.89
C ALA A 476 0.15 3.95 5.03
N TYR A 477 0.73 3.47 6.13
CA TYR A 477 0.78 2.03 6.40
C TYR A 477 1.01 1.70 7.87
N TYR A 478 0.53 0.52 8.28
CA TYR A 478 0.93 -0.16 9.51
C TYR A 478 1.91 -1.30 9.21
N ASN A 479 2.94 -1.45 10.04
CA ASN A 479 3.88 -2.55 9.95
C ASN A 479 3.77 -3.45 11.21
N PRO A 480 3.24 -4.68 11.11
CA PRO A 480 2.99 -5.54 12.27
C PRO A 480 4.27 -6.00 12.97
N THR A 481 5.37 -6.24 12.24
CA THR A 481 6.63 -6.72 12.82
C THR A 481 7.43 -5.62 13.54
N LYS A 482 7.13 -4.36 13.25
CA LYS A 482 7.72 -3.21 13.93
C LYS A 482 6.73 -2.52 14.87
N ASN A 483 5.46 -2.88 14.84
CA ASN A 483 4.36 -2.24 15.54
C ASN A 483 4.38 -0.71 15.35
N GLU A 484 4.39 -0.28 14.08
CA GLU A 484 4.51 1.14 13.69
C GLU A 484 3.43 1.56 12.70
N ILE A 485 2.99 2.82 12.82
CA ILE A 485 2.15 3.51 11.85
C ILE A 485 2.96 4.61 11.17
N VAL A 486 2.83 4.75 9.86
CA VAL A 486 3.66 5.66 9.06
C VAL A 486 2.81 6.50 8.13
N PHE A 487 3.00 7.83 8.19
CA PHE A 487 2.27 8.82 7.38
C PHE A 487 3.28 9.68 6.61
N PRO A 488 3.56 9.37 5.34
CA PRO A 488 4.39 10.20 4.47
C PRO A 488 3.87 11.65 4.36
N ALA A 489 4.77 12.58 4.09
CA ALA A 489 4.42 14.00 3.98
C ALA A 489 3.32 14.27 2.94
N ALA A 490 3.34 13.52 1.85
CA ALA A 490 2.46 13.73 0.71
C ALA A 490 0.96 13.52 0.99
N ILE A 491 0.58 12.65 1.93
CA ILE A 491 -0.83 12.47 2.28
C ILE A 491 -1.37 13.61 3.17
N LEU A 492 -0.48 14.41 3.78
CA LEU A 492 -0.85 15.43 4.76
C LEU A 492 -1.27 16.75 4.10
N GLN A 493 -2.23 16.67 3.16
CA GLN A 493 -2.83 17.79 2.44
C GLN A 493 -4.30 17.51 2.08
N PRO A 494 -5.08 18.55 1.70
CA PRO A 494 -6.50 18.37 1.35
C PRO A 494 -6.71 17.32 0.25
N PRO A 495 -7.76 16.47 0.38
CA PRO A 495 -8.82 16.49 1.37
C PRO A 495 -8.56 15.65 2.62
N PHE A 496 -7.36 15.05 2.79
CA PHE A 496 -7.03 14.23 3.96
C PHE A 496 -6.76 15.09 5.18
N PHE A 497 -5.92 16.11 5.01
CA PHE A 497 -5.56 17.04 6.08
C PHE A 497 -5.55 18.48 5.54
N ASP A 498 -6.38 19.34 6.12
CA ASP A 498 -6.43 20.76 5.81
C ASP A 498 -6.14 21.59 7.07
N ALA A 499 -4.99 22.25 7.08
CA ALA A 499 -4.59 23.11 8.18
C ALA A 499 -5.47 24.35 8.36
N GLN A 500 -6.27 24.71 7.36
CA GLN A 500 -7.17 25.89 7.38
C GLN A 500 -8.64 25.49 7.66
N ALA A 501 -8.95 24.19 7.63
CA ALA A 501 -10.30 23.71 7.90
C ALA A 501 -10.52 23.45 9.41
N ASP A 502 -11.80 23.31 9.75
CA ASP A 502 -12.26 22.86 11.06
C ASP A 502 -11.76 21.43 11.36
N ASP A 503 -11.49 21.16 12.64
CA ASP A 503 -10.95 19.87 13.04
C ASP A 503 -11.88 18.67 12.73
N ALA A 504 -13.21 18.88 12.69
CA ALA A 504 -14.15 17.81 12.36
C ALA A 504 -13.83 17.13 11.03
N VAL A 505 -13.54 17.89 9.97
CA VAL A 505 -13.21 17.31 8.66
C VAL A 505 -11.85 16.62 8.68
N ASN A 506 -10.89 17.15 9.46
CA ASN A 506 -9.57 16.52 9.62
C ASN A 506 -9.65 15.19 10.38
N TYR A 507 -10.53 15.09 11.41
CA TYR A 507 -10.79 13.80 12.05
C TYR A 507 -11.54 12.84 11.12
N GLY A 508 -12.43 13.31 10.26
CA GLY A 508 -13.07 12.48 9.24
C GLY A 508 -12.11 12.01 8.13
N GLY A 509 -11.19 12.88 7.73
CA GLY A 509 -10.15 12.59 6.75
C GLY A 509 -8.97 11.83 7.35
N ILE A 510 -7.89 12.57 7.65
CA ILE A 510 -6.65 11.96 8.14
C ILE A 510 -6.82 11.26 9.50
N GLY A 511 -7.72 11.73 10.37
CA GLY A 511 -8.04 11.06 11.63
C GLY A 511 -8.61 9.66 11.39
N GLY A 512 -9.51 9.51 10.41
CA GLY A 512 -10.02 8.21 9.95
C GLY A 512 -8.90 7.31 9.42
N VAL A 513 -7.94 7.87 8.67
CA VAL A 513 -6.75 7.13 8.19
C VAL A 513 -5.83 6.73 9.34
N ILE A 514 -5.59 7.60 10.32
CA ILE A 514 -4.81 7.23 11.53
C ILE A 514 -5.47 6.07 12.26
N GLY A 515 -6.79 6.13 12.46
CA GLY A 515 -7.55 5.06 13.08
C GLY A 515 -7.51 3.77 12.27
N HIS A 516 -7.56 3.86 10.93
CA HIS A 516 -7.43 2.75 10.00
C HIS A 516 -6.07 2.05 10.16
N GLU A 517 -4.97 2.80 10.11
CA GLU A 517 -3.62 2.21 10.27
C GLU A 517 -3.43 1.58 11.66
N LEU A 518 -3.92 2.22 12.72
CA LEU A 518 -3.90 1.62 14.05
C LEU A 518 -4.71 0.33 14.11
N SER A 519 -5.86 0.29 13.44
CA SER A 519 -6.74 -0.89 13.40
C SER A 519 -6.12 -2.08 12.68
N HIS A 520 -5.16 -1.84 11.76
CA HIS A 520 -4.35 -2.93 11.20
C HIS A 520 -3.50 -3.67 12.25
N GLY A 521 -3.19 -3.05 13.38
CA GLY A 521 -2.60 -3.75 14.52
C GLY A 521 -3.52 -4.78 15.16
N PHE A 522 -4.81 -4.68 14.91
CA PHE A 522 -5.89 -5.44 15.54
C PHE A 522 -6.86 -6.10 14.55
N ASP A 523 -6.56 -6.08 13.24
CA ASP A 523 -7.33 -6.75 12.21
C ASP A 523 -7.11 -8.28 12.22
N ASP A 524 -7.65 -8.99 11.23
CA ASP A 524 -7.54 -10.45 11.10
C ASP A 524 -6.10 -10.97 10.98
N ARG A 525 -5.16 -10.12 10.58
CA ARG A 525 -3.73 -10.42 10.49
C ARG A 525 -2.94 -9.83 11.64
N GLY A 526 -3.14 -8.54 11.92
CA GLY A 526 -2.39 -7.82 12.94
C GLY A 526 -2.66 -8.32 14.35
N SER A 527 -3.89 -8.78 14.65
CA SER A 527 -4.23 -9.41 15.94
C SER A 527 -3.39 -10.64 16.28
N GLN A 528 -2.74 -11.26 15.28
CA GLN A 528 -1.86 -12.41 15.46
C GLN A 528 -0.43 -12.03 15.86
N TYR A 529 -0.10 -10.73 15.91
CA TYR A 529 1.20 -10.22 16.34
C TYR A 529 1.07 -9.57 17.72
N ASP A 530 2.03 -9.88 18.61
CA ASP A 530 2.10 -9.30 19.92
C ASP A 530 2.60 -7.83 19.92
N ALA A 531 2.73 -7.26 21.11
CA ALA A 531 3.16 -5.88 21.30
C ALA A 531 4.60 -5.59 20.83
N ASP A 532 5.45 -6.62 20.74
CA ASP A 532 6.84 -6.53 20.28
C ASP A 532 6.98 -6.79 18.77
N GLY A 533 5.87 -7.14 18.10
CA GLY A 533 5.82 -7.42 16.67
C GLY A 533 6.15 -8.87 16.31
N ASN A 534 6.05 -9.78 17.26
CA ASN A 534 6.22 -11.20 16.99
C ASN A 534 4.89 -11.87 16.69
N LEU A 535 4.87 -12.76 15.72
CA LEU A 535 3.74 -13.64 15.43
C LEU A 535 3.55 -14.61 16.61
N HIS A 536 2.75 -14.18 17.54
CA HIS A 536 2.46 -14.86 18.80
C HIS A 536 1.02 -14.60 19.20
N ASP A 537 0.28 -15.68 19.46
CA ASP A 537 -1.12 -15.62 19.87
C ASP A 537 -1.25 -15.10 21.30
N TRP A 538 -2.03 -14.05 21.47
CA TRP A 538 -2.31 -13.40 22.75
C TRP A 538 -3.81 -13.30 23.08
N PHE A 539 -4.66 -13.83 22.18
CA PHE A 539 -6.09 -13.93 22.41
C PHE A 539 -6.41 -15.17 23.26
N THR A 540 -7.48 -15.10 24.05
CA THR A 540 -8.09 -16.31 24.60
C THR A 540 -8.86 -17.06 23.51
N LYS A 541 -9.08 -18.37 23.68
CA LYS A 541 -9.86 -19.16 22.73
C LYS A 541 -11.27 -18.58 22.54
N GLU A 542 -11.92 -18.14 23.62
CA GLU A 542 -13.26 -17.56 23.58
C GLU A 542 -13.27 -16.25 22.79
N ASP A 543 -12.24 -15.41 22.95
CA ASP A 543 -12.12 -14.15 22.23
C ASP A 543 -11.86 -14.38 20.74
N HIS A 544 -11.10 -15.42 20.39
CA HIS A 544 -10.96 -15.84 18.98
C HIS A 544 -12.31 -16.20 18.35
N GLU A 545 -13.17 -16.95 19.07
CA GLU A 545 -14.48 -17.35 18.58
C GLU A 545 -15.39 -16.12 18.37
N LYS A 546 -15.39 -15.19 19.33
CA LYS A 546 -16.16 -13.94 19.24
C LYS A 546 -15.65 -13.03 18.11
N PHE A 547 -14.33 -12.89 17.99
CA PHE A 547 -13.71 -12.12 16.90
C PHE A 547 -14.05 -12.74 15.54
N ALA A 548 -13.92 -14.06 15.40
CA ALA A 548 -14.27 -14.77 14.16
C ALA A 548 -15.74 -14.57 13.77
N ALA A 549 -16.67 -14.56 14.73
CA ALA A 549 -18.08 -14.28 14.45
C ALA A 549 -18.31 -12.86 13.93
N LYS A 550 -17.63 -11.84 14.52
CA LYS A 550 -17.72 -10.45 14.10
C LYS A 550 -17.08 -10.23 12.71
N THR A 551 -15.90 -10.81 12.48
CA THR A 551 -15.22 -10.70 11.18
C THR A 551 -15.98 -11.41 10.08
N LYS A 552 -16.61 -12.57 10.38
CA LYS A 552 -17.51 -13.23 9.42
C LYS A 552 -18.70 -12.35 9.05
N ALA A 553 -19.34 -11.71 10.02
CA ALA A 553 -20.46 -10.79 9.75
C ALA A 553 -20.02 -9.63 8.83
N LEU A 554 -18.81 -9.10 9.02
CA LEU A 554 -18.26 -8.06 8.15
C LEU A 554 -17.97 -8.59 6.74
N VAL A 555 -17.40 -9.79 6.61
CA VAL A 555 -17.19 -10.46 5.30
C VAL A 555 -18.52 -10.60 4.56
N ASP A 556 -19.56 -11.10 5.24
CA ASP A 556 -20.88 -11.31 4.63
C ASP A 556 -21.51 -9.96 4.20
N GLN A 557 -21.34 -8.89 5.01
CA GLN A 557 -21.81 -7.55 4.69
C GLN A 557 -21.14 -6.99 3.42
N TYR A 558 -19.83 -7.18 3.27
CA TYR A 558 -19.11 -6.67 2.10
C TYR A 558 -19.28 -7.53 0.86
N ASN A 559 -19.48 -8.83 0.98
CA ASN A 559 -19.82 -9.71 -0.16
C ASN A 559 -21.13 -9.31 -0.86
N ALA A 560 -22.02 -8.57 -0.19
CA ALA A 560 -23.27 -8.09 -0.78
C ALA A 560 -23.09 -6.89 -1.72
N TYR A 561 -21.92 -6.23 -1.74
CA TYR A 561 -21.67 -5.12 -2.66
C TYR A 561 -21.25 -5.63 -4.02
N GLU A 562 -21.91 -5.11 -5.08
CA GLU A 562 -21.69 -5.45 -6.48
C GLU A 562 -21.31 -4.18 -7.27
N PRO A 563 -20.05 -3.72 -7.19
CA PRO A 563 -19.62 -2.48 -7.83
C PRO A 563 -19.54 -2.53 -9.36
N VAL A 564 -19.56 -3.73 -9.95
CA VAL A 564 -19.68 -3.98 -11.38
C VAL A 564 -20.65 -5.17 -11.53
N PRO A 565 -21.59 -5.18 -12.52
CA PRO A 565 -22.48 -6.30 -12.73
C PRO A 565 -21.72 -7.64 -12.80
N ASP A 566 -22.19 -8.62 -12.04
CA ASP A 566 -21.61 -9.97 -11.88
C ASP A 566 -20.25 -10.02 -11.13
N TYR A 567 -19.76 -8.88 -10.60
CA TYR A 567 -18.50 -8.83 -9.84
C TYR A 567 -18.72 -8.24 -8.46
N HIS A 568 -18.82 -9.12 -7.47
CA HIS A 568 -18.95 -8.77 -6.06
C HIS A 568 -17.61 -8.48 -5.41
N VAL A 569 -17.63 -7.65 -4.38
CA VAL A 569 -16.49 -7.48 -3.46
C VAL A 569 -16.17 -8.84 -2.84
N ASN A 570 -14.90 -9.21 -2.78
CA ASN A 570 -14.45 -10.37 -2.04
C ASN A 570 -14.18 -9.97 -0.59
N GLY A 571 -15.19 -10.05 0.27
CA GLY A 571 -15.10 -9.64 1.67
C GLY A 571 -14.02 -10.37 2.46
N ALA A 572 -13.65 -11.60 2.09
CA ALA A 572 -12.56 -12.33 2.73
C ALA A 572 -11.17 -11.78 2.29
N LEU A 573 -11.02 -11.35 1.02
CA LEU A 573 -9.80 -10.70 0.55
C LEU A 573 -9.63 -9.32 1.19
N THR A 574 -10.74 -8.56 1.31
CA THR A 574 -10.73 -7.18 1.76
C THR A 574 -10.95 -7.04 3.28
N LEU A 575 -10.98 -8.13 4.05
CA LEU A 575 -11.38 -8.13 5.46
C LEU A 575 -10.55 -7.18 6.32
N GLY A 576 -9.22 -7.23 6.25
CA GLY A 576 -8.37 -6.37 7.06
C GLY A 576 -8.60 -4.89 6.78
N GLU A 577 -8.71 -4.52 5.50
CA GLU A 577 -9.01 -3.16 5.06
C GLU A 577 -10.39 -2.69 5.52
N ASN A 578 -11.39 -3.59 5.46
CA ASN A 578 -12.75 -3.28 5.91
C ASN A 578 -12.82 -3.13 7.44
N ILE A 579 -12.03 -3.90 8.19
CA ILE A 579 -11.86 -3.70 9.65
C ILE A 579 -11.20 -2.34 9.91
N GLY A 580 -10.13 -2.03 9.18
CA GLY A 580 -9.43 -0.74 9.26
C GLY A 580 -10.37 0.45 9.07
N ASP A 581 -11.14 0.45 7.98
CA ASP A 581 -12.11 1.51 7.68
C ASP A 581 -13.21 1.63 8.74
N ASN A 582 -13.81 0.50 9.11
CA ASN A 582 -14.95 0.48 10.02
C ASN A 582 -14.57 0.91 11.43
N SER A 583 -13.48 0.36 11.97
CA SER A 583 -12.99 0.65 13.32
C SER A 583 -12.27 2.00 13.36
N GLY A 584 -11.47 2.31 12.33
CA GLY A 584 -10.74 3.57 12.25
C GLY A 584 -11.65 4.79 12.26
N LEU A 585 -12.76 4.75 11.54
CA LEU A 585 -13.75 5.82 11.53
C LEU A 585 -14.47 5.96 12.90
N ALA A 586 -14.79 4.82 13.57
CA ALA A 586 -15.39 4.84 14.90
C ALA A 586 -14.45 5.51 15.92
N ILE A 587 -13.18 5.14 15.89
CA ILE A 587 -12.15 5.70 16.77
C ILE A 587 -11.91 7.18 16.46
N ALA A 588 -11.85 7.58 15.19
CA ALA A 588 -11.69 8.97 14.79
C ALA A 588 -12.86 9.85 15.30
N TYR A 589 -14.09 9.34 15.24
CA TYR A 589 -15.27 10.01 15.79
C TYR A 589 -15.11 10.23 17.31
N ARG A 590 -14.69 9.22 18.07
CA ARG A 590 -14.42 9.35 19.50
C ARG A 590 -13.28 10.32 19.80
N ALA A 591 -12.19 10.24 19.01
CA ALA A 591 -11.06 11.16 19.14
C ALA A 591 -11.46 12.62 18.90
N TYR A 592 -12.34 12.87 17.94
CA TYR A 592 -12.91 14.18 17.70
C TYR A 592 -13.67 14.70 18.92
N HIS A 593 -14.57 13.89 19.48
CA HIS A 593 -15.32 14.27 20.68
C HIS A 593 -14.41 14.47 21.90
N LEU A 594 -13.34 13.70 22.05
CA LEU A 594 -12.32 13.95 23.08
C LEU A 594 -11.62 15.30 22.87
N SER A 595 -11.34 15.68 21.62
CA SER A 595 -10.69 16.97 21.32
C SER A 595 -11.57 18.18 21.61
N LEU A 596 -12.88 18.03 21.49
CA LEU A 596 -13.85 19.09 21.83
C LEU A 596 -13.94 19.34 23.36
N GLY A 597 -13.62 18.32 24.18
CA GLY A 597 -13.80 18.40 25.63
C GLY A 597 -15.27 18.65 26.00
N LEU A 598 -15.55 19.80 26.62
CA LEU A 598 -16.90 20.22 27.03
C LEU A 598 -17.54 21.25 26.03
N HIS A 599 -16.88 21.53 24.91
CA HIS A 599 -17.35 22.53 23.95
C HIS A 599 -18.19 21.88 22.85
N ASP A 600 -19.23 22.57 22.44
CA ASP A 600 -19.99 22.20 21.23
C ASP A 600 -19.20 22.61 19.98
N ALA A 601 -19.26 21.74 18.96
CA ALA A 601 -18.71 22.07 17.66
C ALA A 601 -19.55 23.15 16.96
N PRO A 602 -18.92 24.13 16.29
CA PRO A 602 -19.67 25.14 15.52
C PRO A 602 -20.39 24.51 14.32
N VAL A 603 -21.50 25.12 13.92
CA VAL A 603 -22.12 24.82 12.61
C VAL A 603 -21.41 25.67 11.56
N ILE A 604 -20.82 25.01 10.53
CA ILE A 604 -20.12 25.68 9.43
C ILE A 604 -20.73 25.18 8.11
N ASP A 605 -21.02 26.08 7.19
CA ASP A 605 -21.68 25.79 5.91
C ASP A 605 -23.00 25.00 6.03
N GLY A 606 -23.69 25.13 7.17
CA GLY A 606 -24.93 24.43 7.47
C GLY A 606 -24.77 23.01 8.01
N PHE A 607 -23.54 22.54 8.24
CA PHE A 607 -23.26 21.22 8.79
C PHE A 607 -22.77 21.29 10.25
N SER A 608 -23.28 20.41 11.09
CA SER A 608 -22.74 20.18 12.44
C SER A 608 -21.34 19.58 12.37
N GLY A 609 -20.60 19.59 13.50
CA GLY A 609 -19.28 18.95 13.56
C GLY A 609 -19.32 17.47 13.17
N ASP A 610 -20.29 16.70 13.73
CA ASP A 610 -20.47 15.28 13.40
C ASP A 610 -20.75 15.06 11.90
N GLN A 611 -21.59 15.90 11.31
CA GLN A 611 -21.86 15.83 9.87
C GLN A 611 -20.60 16.08 9.05
N ARG A 612 -19.81 17.11 9.39
CA ARG A 612 -18.55 17.41 8.69
C ARG A 612 -17.53 16.27 8.82
N LEU A 613 -17.46 15.61 9.96
CA LEU A 613 -16.59 14.44 10.14
C LEU A 613 -16.95 13.33 9.16
N TYR A 614 -18.21 12.92 9.11
CA TYR A 614 -18.63 11.84 8.21
C TYR A 614 -18.59 12.23 6.73
N LEU A 615 -18.86 13.48 6.41
CA LEU A 615 -18.67 14.01 5.05
C LEU A 615 -17.18 14.06 4.69
N GLY A 616 -16.30 14.42 5.61
CA GLY A 616 -14.83 14.35 5.43
C GLY A 616 -14.38 12.97 5.02
N TRP A 617 -14.85 11.92 5.73
CA TRP A 617 -14.59 10.53 5.36
C TRP A 617 -15.07 10.20 3.94
N ALA A 618 -16.34 10.50 3.61
CA ALA A 618 -16.88 10.22 2.28
C ALA A 618 -16.16 11.01 1.17
N GLN A 619 -15.60 12.18 1.49
CA GLN A 619 -14.86 13.05 0.56
C GLN A 619 -13.48 12.47 0.20
N VAL A 620 -12.72 11.92 1.17
CA VAL A 620 -11.41 11.33 0.87
C VAL A 620 -11.51 10.13 -0.04
N TRP A 621 -12.65 9.42 -0.05
CA TRP A 621 -12.91 8.29 -0.95
C TRP A 621 -13.51 8.67 -2.29
N ARG A 622 -13.68 9.97 -2.59
CA ARG A 622 -14.14 10.38 -3.92
C ARG A 622 -13.27 9.74 -5.00
N GLY A 623 -13.88 8.92 -5.86
CA GLY A 623 -13.15 8.21 -6.90
C GLY A 623 -14.06 7.62 -7.96
N LYS A 624 -13.51 7.47 -9.16
CA LYS A 624 -14.14 6.85 -10.34
C LYS A 624 -13.11 5.98 -11.04
N ALA A 625 -13.49 4.78 -11.44
CA ALA A 625 -12.62 3.84 -12.13
C ALA A 625 -13.24 3.36 -13.44
N ARG A 626 -12.40 3.04 -14.43
CA ARG A 626 -12.81 2.33 -15.64
C ARG A 626 -13.21 0.91 -15.30
N GLU A 627 -14.08 0.30 -16.10
CA GLU A 627 -14.67 -0.99 -15.75
C GLU A 627 -13.62 -2.11 -15.64
N ALA A 628 -12.74 -2.24 -16.63
CA ALA A 628 -11.70 -3.30 -16.57
C ALA A 628 -10.72 -3.09 -15.41
N GLU A 629 -10.34 -1.84 -15.10
CA GLU A 629 -9.56 -1.49 -13.92
C GLU A 629 -10.27 -1.92 -12.62
N LYS A 630 -11.58 -1.64 -12.52
CA LYS A 630 -12.38 -2.00 -11.35
C LYS A 630 -12.47 -3.51 -11.17
N ILE A 631 -12.69 -4.28 -12.26
CA ILE A 631 -12.71 -5.74 -12.24
C ILE A 631 -11.35 -6.31 -11.81
N GLN A 632 -10.26 -5.78 -12.38
CA GLN A 632 -8.92 -6.21 -11.99
C GLN A 632 -8.70 -5.99 -10.48
N ARG A 633 -9.06 -4.81 -9.97
CA ARG A 633 -8.91 -4.49 -8.54
C ARG A 633 -9.76 -5.38 -7.65
N ILE A 634 -11.03 -5.64 -7.97
CA ILE A 634 -11.88 -6.57 -7.21
C ILE A 634 -11.20 -7.96 -7.03
N LYS A 635 -10.43 -8.40 -8.02
CA LYS A 635 -9.75 -9.70 -7.97
C LYS A 635 -8.38 -9.67 -7.30
N THR A 636 -7.70 -8.52 -7.27
CA THR A 636 -6.28 -8.44 -6.90
C THR A 636 -5.97 -7.52 -5.74
N ASP A 637 -6.80 -6.52 -5.47
CA ASP A 637 -6.59 -5.49 -4.45
C ASP A 637 -7.23 -5.91 -3.11
N PRO A 638 -6.52 -5.85 -1.98
CA PRO A 638 -7.12 -6.09 -0.67
C PRO A 638 -8.10 -5.00 -0.24
N HIS A 639 -8.17 -3.85 -0.94
CA HIS A 639 -9.09 -2.77 -0.64
C HIS A 639 -10.41 -2.91 -1.40
N SER A 640 -11.51 -2.62 -0.72
CA SER A 640 -12.80 -2.43 -1.38
C SER A 640 -12.77 -1.22 -2.31
N PRO A 641 -13.59 -1.16 -3.38
CA PRO A 641 -13.68 0.02 -4.25
C PRO A 641 -14.00 1.31 -3.48
N PRO A 642 -13.55 2.48 -3.98
CA PRO A 642 -13.70 3.77 -3.27
C PRO A 642 -15.13 4.08 -2.84
N GLU A 643 -16.12 3.82 -3.70
CA GLU A 643 -17.54 4.02 -3.40
C GLU A 643 -18.02 3.15 -2.24
N VAL A 644 -17.48 1.94 -2.10
CA VAL A 644 -17.79 1.03 -0.99
C VAL A 644 -17.12 1.51 0.29
N ARG A 645 -15.85 1.92 0.23
CA ARG A 645 -15.10 2.47 1.38
C ARG A 645 -15.73 3.77 1.89
N GLY A 646 -16.22 4.62 1.00
CA GLY A 646 -16.89 5.88 1.36
C GLY A 646 -18.28 5.71 1.96
N LEU A 647 -18.91 4.52 1.83
CA LEU A 647 -20.30 4.29 2.20
C LEU A 647 -20.47 3.19 3.26
N ALA A 648 -19.84 2.03 3.08
CA ALA A 648 -20.10 0.85 3.90
C ALA A 648 -19.76 1.04 5.39
N PRO A 649 -18.62 1.63 5.79
CA PRO A 649 -18.30 1.88 7.19
C PRO A 649 -19.34 2.74 7.88
N LEU A 650 -19.90 3.74 7.20
CA LEU A 650 -20.89 4.68 7.76
C LEU A 650 -22.18 3.97 8.21
N ARG A 651 -22.57 2.89 7.51
CA ARG A 651 -23.74 2.09 7.85
C ARG A 651 -23.61 1.38 9.21
N ASN A 652 -22.40 1.24 9.73
CA ASN A 652 -22.11 0.62 11.03
C ASN A 652 -21.97 1.67 12.16
N GLN A 653 -21.88 2.99 11.84
CA GLN A 653 -21.59 4.04 12.81
C GLN A 653 -22.85 4.62 13.46
N ALA A 654 -23.05 4.38 14.76
CA ALA A 654 -24.17 4.95 15.51
C ALA A 654 -24.17 6.51 15.49
N GLY A 655 -22.99 7.15 15.50
CA GLY A 655 -22.84 8.59 15.35
C GLY A 655 -23.35 9.13 14.04
N PHE A 656 -23.17 8.39 12.92
CA PHE A 656 -23.70 8.74 11.62
C PHE A 656 -25.24 8.76 11.62
N TYR A 657 -25.87 7.76 12.25
CA TYR A 657 -27.32 7.72 12.39
C TYR A 657 -27.86 8.93 13.14
N LYS A 658 -27.19 9.32 14.21
CA LYS A 658 -27.57 10.51 14.98
C LYS A 658 -27.36 11.79 14.18
N ALA A 659 -26.22 11.95 13.50
CA ALA A 659 -25.84 13.16 12.77
C ALA A 659 -26.81 13.45 11.60
N PHE A 660 -27.26 12.41 10.90
CA PHE A 660 -28.12 12.55 9.72
C PHE A 660 -29.57 12.12 9.96
N GLY A 661 -29.95 11.71 11.18
CA GLY A 661 -31.33 11.34 11.52
C GLY A 661 -31.83 10.11 10.79
N LEU A 662 -30.98 9.08 10.59
CA LEU A 662 -31.34 7.85 9.91
C LEU A 662 -32.42 7.07 10.70
N LYS A 663 -33.35 6.48 9.97
CA LYS A 663 -34.45 5.70 10.52
C LYS A 663 -34.77 4.49 9.63
N PRO A 664 -35.51 3.49 10.14
CA PRO A 664 -35.98 2.38 9.32
C PRO A 664 -36.68 2.87 8.04
N GLY A 665 -36.30 2.30 6.90
CA GLY A 665 -36.76 2.66 5.57
C GLY A 665 -35.78 3.54 4.76
N ASP A 666 -34.80 4.19 5.38
CA ASP A 666 -33.71 4.85 4.67
C ASP A 666 -32.76 3.78 4.10
N LYS A 667 -32.20 4.01 2.88
CA LYS A 667 -31.37 2.98 2.20
C LYS A 667 -30.07 2.64 2.92
N MET A 668 -29.48 3.63 3.61
CA MET A 668 -28.28 3.40 4.41
C MET A 668 -28.57 2.77 5.79
N TYR A 669 -29.84 2.64 6.18
CA TYR A 669 -30.19 2.08 7.47
C TYR A 669 -29.87 0.58 7.54
N LEU A 670 -29.17 0.18 8.61
CA LEU A 670 -29.05 -1.20 9.05
C LEU A 670 -29.69 -1.32 10.43
N PRO A 671 -30.49 -2.37 10.68
CA PRO A 671 -30.94 -2.68 12.03
C PRO A 671 -29.75 -2.85 12.99
N PRO A 672 -29.87 -2.49 14.28
CA PRO A 672 -28.75 -2.55 15.22
C PRO A 672 -28.01 -3.91 15.25
N GLU A 673 -28.75 -5.01 15.16
CA GLU A 673 -28.23 -6.38 15.15
C GLU A 673 -27.43 -6.75 13.88
N GLN A 674 -27.56 -5.97 12.81
CA GLN A 674 -26.79 -6.14 11.57
C GLN A 674 -25.57 -5.23 11.49
N ARG A 675 -25.44 -4.28 12.42
CA ARG A 675 -24.30 -3.38 12.47
C ARG A 675 -23.10 -4.12 13.05
N VAL A 676 -21.99 -4.06 12.34
CA VAL A 676 -20.75 -4.70 12.79
C VAL A 676 -19.88 -3.67 13.50
N ASN A 677 -19.62 -3.91 14.77
CA ASN A 677 -18.65 -3.16 15.56
C ASN A 677 -17.61 -4.14 16.12
N ILE A 678 -16.36 -3.94 15.78
CA ILE A 678 -15.25 -4.81 16.21
C ILE A 678 -14.44 -4.09 17.29
N TRP A 679 -13.96 -2.88 16.97
CA TRP A 679 -13.18 -2.02 17.87
C TRP A 679 -13.89 -0.70 18.12
#